data_273df3cdbc0eb7162f0e04e0eeee11cc
#
_entry.id   273df3cdbc0eb7162f0e04e0eeee11cc
#
_cell.length_a   1.000
_cell.length_b   1.000
_cell.length_c   1.000
_cell.angle_alpha   90.00
_cell.angle_beta   90.00
_cell.angle_gamma   90.00
#
_symmetry.space_group_name_H-M   'P 1'
#
loop_
_entity.id
_entity.type
_entity.pdbx_description
1 polymer ?
#
loop_
_entity_poly.entity_id
_entity_poly.type
_entity_poly.pdbx_seq_one_letter_code
_entity_poly.pdbx_strand_id
1 'polypeptide(L)'
;MTSEHWRRVEALYHAALARDPDHRAAFLAEACVGDEALQGEVESLLAQPASTAGFLGEPAVAIAAQMMTNPGALSMAGMTGRRIGAYHLQTLLGAGGMGEVYRARDTKLGRDVAIKILPRLFTSDPERLVRFEREARMLAALNHPHVGAIYGVEDAEGVRALVLELVEGETLADRLISGIGLPISEVLAIARQMTDALEAAHEKGIIHRDLKPANIKITGDGVVKVLDFGLAKAAIGDGAGPDLSKSPTITADGTREGVVLGTAAYMSPEQARGRPVDKRTDIWAFGCVLYEMLTGRGAFLGETISDTIAAVIEREPDWAALPAATPASIALLMHRCLEKDARRRLHDIADARIEIDDLLNGAAKTTPVPQSSPESRPSRRVAGFAVGVVVTALAAGLIGTMTRLRTGTTDSGPSFSRILRITSGSARDWAPAISPDGKWVAYLSNTRGPTDVWVKFIAGGEPANLTASTGLEVTPGTGIGGMDISPDGTGIAVMARMRGSTSPFETWEIPAPLAGAPRKLLADFVGLRWSPDGQMITFVRPGGSAGDALWVANADGTNRREIIKLRLGMHIHWPTWSRDGYIYFIDTSTQLLNMEPSGISRINPDGGGIEPVIATLRRAIFPLPMPDGGLIYAANPTGAELGLWWRPPNGGLSRPLTSGIGEYAEPRISADGRTLVCTLYEVHESLIRVAVAQDPGKSTFITDGYTGDLDPALGPGADQFVFSSSRTGNRHLWTGRLDGKDARPLTSGAALDERPAISPDGQQIAFISDRDGRRALWLISPDGGAPRKLTEATIMGGLSWTRDGREIVFSSPAGNRSGLWAASVADGRTRQIFTAESEAVGDNAVSPASDVIAYVAATTTGRSQTRLAFVDFSGHAVYGQLPPPPNLNAGGFGNGVPAWSPDGKRLAVVSQGTETPSIWIVDLEAANPYRKLIEFAGGPRIRGIAWTRSGDAIIIGKHDVAASDIVMLDSTK
;
A
#
# COMPACT_ATOMS: atom_id res chain seq x y z
N MET A 1 0.11 27.84 25.91
CA MET A 1 0.97 29.02 25.67
C MET A 1 0.23 29.97 24.76
N THR A 2 0.10 31.26 25.11
CA THR A 2 -0.64 32.24 24.32
C THR A 2 0.23 32.79 23.16
N SER A 3 -0.39 33.25 22.09
CA SER A 3 0.29 33.89 20.95
C SER A 3 1.14 35.13 21.34
N GLU A 4 0.82 35.75 22.46
CA GLU A 4 1.54 36.91 23.02
C GLU A 4 2.82 36.49 23.74
N HIS A 5 2.81 35.35 24.42
CA HIS A 5 3.99 34.75 25.07
C HIS A 5 5.06 34.38 24.04
N TRP A 6 4.66 33.72 22.94
CA TRP A 6 5.58 33.37 21.84
C TRP A 6 6.21 34.57 21.16
N ARG A 7 5.46 35.63 20.89
CA ARG A 7 6.04 36.88 20.33
C ARG A 7 7.09 37.50 21.26
N ARG A 8 6.90 37.35 22.57
CA ARG A 8 7.85 37.85 23.56
C ARG A 8 9.12 37.01 23.64
N VAL A 9 9.01 35.70 23.55
CA VAL A 9 10.14 34.75 23.45
C VAL A 9 10.96 35.05 22.18
N GLU A 10 10.31 35.19 21.04
CA GLU A 10 10.94 35.47 19.75
C GLU A 10 11.71 36.82 19.75
N ALA A 11 11.08 37.87 20.23
CA ALA A 11 11.69 39.20 20.33
C ALA A 11 12.94 39.18 21.23
N LEU A 12 12.89 38.51 22.36
CA LEU A 12 14.03 38.38 23.29
C LEU A 12 15.15 37.51 22.75
N TYR A 13 14.81 36.44 22.05
CA TYR A 13 15.76 35.56 21.39
C TYR A 13 16.57 36.29 20.31
N HIS A 14 15.91 37.05 19.42
CA HIS A 14 16.59 37.85 18.40
C HIS A 14 17.39 38.99 18.98
N ALA A 15 16.89 39.63 20.03
CA ALA A 15 17.60 40.70 20.71
C ALA A 15 18.86 40.18 21.44
N ALA A 16 18.83 38.94 21.97
CA ALA A 16 19.99 38.31 22.56
C ALA A 16 21.00 37.83 21.50
N LEU A 17 20.55 37.28 20.35
CA LEU A 17 21.42 36.90 19.25
C LEU A 17 22.21 38.07 18.64
N ALA A 18 21.59 39.23 18.59
CA ALA A 18 22.26 40.47 18.10
C ALA A 18 23.36 41.00 19.02
N ARG A 19 23.61 40.38 20.20
CA ARG A 19 24.64 40.74 21.16
C ARG A 19 25.78 39.72 21.18
N ASP A 20 26.97 40.19 21.57
CA ASP A 20 28.11 39.30 21.79
C ASP A 20 27.74 38.18 22.79
N PRO A 21 28.19 36.93 22.59
CA PRO A 21 27.92 35.80 23.45
C PRO A 21 28.09 36.06 24.95
N ASP A 22 29.13 36.79 25.33
CA ASP A 22 29.47 37.11 26.73
C ASP A 22 28.49 38.10 27.40
N HIS A 23 27.69 38.82 26.61
CA HIS A 23 26.74 39.82 27.10
C HIS A 23 25.27 39.33 27.05
N ARG A 24 25.00 38.14 26.53
CA ARG A 24 23.66 37.61 26.34
C ARG A 24 22.95 37.26 27.64
N ALA A 25 23.69 36.64 28.57
CA ALA A 25 23.12 36.23 29.86
C ALA A 25 22.74 37.47 30.72
N ALA A 26 23.58 38.48 30.73
CA ALA A 26 23.31 39.74 31.46
C ALA A 26 22.06 40.46 30.87
N PHE A 27 21.95 40.49 29.55
CA PHE A 27 20.80 41.07 28.87
C PHE A 27 19.50 40.33 29.19
N LEU A 28 19.51 39.00 29.17
CA LEU A 28 18.31 38.22 29.45
C LEU A 28 17.89 38.34 30.92
N ALA A 29 18.84 38.38 31.84
CA ALA A 29 18.54 38.62 33.26
C ALA A 29 17.89 40.01 33.53
N GLU A 30 18.26 41.04 32.74
CA GLU A 30 17.65 42.37 32.83
C GLU A 30 16.28 42.44 32.11
N ALA A 31 16.17 41.84 30.92
CA ALA A 31 14.95 41.89 30.08
C ALA A 31 13.83 40.96 30.57
N CYS A 32 14.14 39.94 31.37
CA CYS A 32 13.20 38.94 31.90
C CYS A 32 13.00 39.10 33.43
N VAL A 33 13.30 40.27 34.02
CA VAL A 33 13.13 40.50 35.46
C VAL A 33 11.71 40.15 35.91
N GLY A 34 11.62 39.13 36.81
CA GLY A 34 10.35 38.65 37.37
C GLY A 34 9.67 37.52 36.54
N ASP A 35 10.30 37.05 35.47
CA ASP A 35 9.77 35.95 34.63
C ASP A 35 10.90 34.95 34.31
N GLU A 36 11.30 34.17 35.33
CA GLU A 36 12.37 33.15 35.22
C GLU A 36 12.03 32.06 34.19
N ALA A 37 10.74 31.77 33.99
CA ALA A 37 10.28 30.79 33.02
C ALA A 37 10.57 31.26 31.56
N LEU A 38 10.30 32.52 31.25
CA LEU A 38 10.60 33.15 29.97
C LEU A 38 12.11 33.22 29.70
N GLN A 39 12.90 33.55 30.73
CA GLN A 39 14.37 33.56 30.62
C GLN A 39 14.91 32.18 30.28
N GLY A 40 14.50 31.11 31.02
CA GLY A 40 14.94 29.74 30.80
C GLY A 40 14.54 29.22 29.41
N GLU A 41 13.40 29.63 28.89
CA GLU A 41 12.92 29.25 27.55
C GLU A 41 13.78 29.89 26.44
N VAL A 42 14.16 31.16 26.58
CA VAL A 42 15.06 31.86 25.63
C VAL A 42 16.49 31.30 25.73
N GLU A 43 17.01 31.05 26.93
CA GLU A 43 18.34 30.43 27.15
C GLU A 43 18.41 29.03 26.56
N SER A 44 17.35 28.22 26.69
CA SER A 44 17.25 26.89 26.08
C SER A 44 17.33 26.94 24.55
N LEU A 45 16.71 27.96 23.93
CA LEU A 45 16.77 28.17 22.47
C LEU A 45 18.17 28.62 22.03
N LEU A 46 18.86 29.44 22.83
CA LEU A 46 20.23 29.91 22.55
C LEU A 46 21.31 28.84 22.76
N ALA A 47 21.02 27.82 23.57
CA ALA A 47 21.94 26.70 23.85
C ALA A 47 21.97 25.60 22.78
N GLN A 48 21.06 25.62 21.80
CA GLN A 48 21.04 24.63 20.74
C GLN A 48 22.18 24.83 19.73
N PRO A 49 22.83 23.74 19.24
CA PRO A 49 23.96 23.85 18.33
C PRO A 49 23.58 24.50 17.01
N ALA A 50 24.53 25.24 16.42
CA ALA A 50 24.37 26.08 15.23
C ALA A 50 23.84 25.39 13.96
N SER A 51 23.76 24.06 13.90
CA SER A 51 23.11 23.30 12.82
C SER A 51 21.59 23.44 12.81
N THR A 52 21.00 23.89 13.92
CA THR A 52 19.55 24.17 14.05
C THR A 52 19.25 25.67 13.97
N ALA A 53 20.28 26.54 14.09
CA ALA A 53 20.14 27.98 14.07
C ALA A 53 19.79 28.57 12.69
N GLY A 54 19.93 27.79 11.59
CA GLY A 54 19.48 28.20 10.25
C GLY A 54 17.97 28.35 10.13
N PHE A 55 17.20 27.87 11.10
CA PHE A 55 15.73 27.94 11.08
C PHE A 55 15.16 29.26 11.62
N LEU A 56 15.91 30.01 12.42
CA LEU A 56 15.52 31.30 13.02
C LEU A 56 16.50 32.44 12.69
N GLY A 57 17.48 32.22 11.82
CA GLY A 57 18.68 33.07 11.68
C GLY A 57 18.57 34.30 10.79
N GLU A 58 17.51 34.43 9.94
CA GLU A 58 17.28 35.68 9.17
C GLU A 58 15.83 36.11 9.24
N PRO A 59 15.53 37.36 9.49
CA PRO A 59 14.17 37.91 9.40
C PRO A 59 13.65 37.78 7.97
N ALA A 60 12.40 37.33 7.80
CA ALA A 60 11.74 37.25 6.49
C ALA A 60 11.84 38.56 5.68
N VAL A 61 11.99 39.70 6.36
CA VAL A 61 12.24 41.03 5.79
C VAL A 61 13.64 41.15 5.15
N ALA A 62 14.67 40.46 5.66
CA ALA A 62 16.02 40.55 5.09
C ALA A 62 16.12 39.66 3.82
N ILE A 63 15.42 38.51 3.79
CA ILE A 63 15.27 37.69 2.59
C ILE A 63 14.47 38.42 1.53
N ALA A 64 13.40 39.13 1.92
CA ALA A 64 12.62 39.95 1.02
C ALA A 64 13.43 41.18 0.49
N ALA A 65 14.28 41.77 1.32
CA ALA A 65 15.17 42.89 0.90
C ALA A 65 16.30 42.39 -0.04
N GLN A 66 16.86 41.22 0.17
CA GLN A 66 17.82 40.57 -0.76
C GLN A 66 17.17 40.18 -2.08
N MET A 67 15.89 39.78 -2.07
CA MET A 67 15.11 39.50 -3.26
C MET A 67 14.78 40.77 -4.06
N MET A 68 14.62 41.91 -3.38
CA MET A 68 14.39 43.24 -4.01
C MET A 68 15.66 43.87 -4.61
N THR A 69 16.85 43.49 -4.14
CA THR A 69 18.10 44.07 -4.65
C THR A 69 18.72 43.27 -5.81
N ASN A 70 18.14 42.11 -6.18
CA ASN A 70 18.61 41.32 -7.32
C ASN A 70 17.44 40.94 -8.26
N PRO A 71 16.95 41.84 -9.11
CA PRO A 71 15.78 41.65 -9.98
C PRO A 71 15.94 40.52 -11.04
N GLY A 72 17.15 40.02 -11.22
CA GLY A 72 17.45 38.98 -12.23
C GLY A 72 17.15 37.55 -11.83
N ALA A 73 16.81 37.25 -10.57
CA ALA A 73 16.71 35.87 -10.08
C ALA A 73 15.29 35.28 -10.03
N LEU A 74 14.23 36.09 -10.20
CA LEU A 74 12.83 35.64 -9.99
C LEU A 74 11.81 36.07 -11.06
N SER A 75 12.21 36.80 -12.11
CA SER A 75 11.29 37.15 -13.20
C SER A 75 11.42 36.12 -14.34
N MET A 76 10.53 35.12 -14.37
CA MET A 76 10.23 34.34 -15.57
C MET A 76 9.27 35.13 -16.50
N ALA A 77 8.96 36.38 -16.21
CA ALA A 77 8.21 37.27 -17.07
C ALA A 77 9.03 37.58 -18.33
N GLY A 78 8.78 36.78 -19.38
CA GLY A 78 9.49 36.88 -20.65
C GLY A 78 9.61 35.57 -21.42
N MET A 79 8.89 34.54 -21.05
CA MET A 79 8.91 33.26 -21.80
C MET A 79 8.03 33.32 -23.07
N THR A 80 7.17 34.35 -23.21
CA THR A 80 6.39 34.60 -24.44
C THR A 80 7.35 34.74 -25.64
N GLY A 81 7.08 34.03 -26.73
CA GLY A 81 7.95 33.98 -27.91
C GLY A 81 9.09 32.98 -27.84
N ARG A 82 9.35 32.35 -26.69
CA ARG A 82 10.35 31.27 -26.56
C ARG A 82 9.80 29.94 -27.01
N ARG A 83 10.74 29.00 -27.25
CA ARG A 83 10.44 27.62 -27.62
C ARG A 83 10.88 26.69 -26.51
N ILE A 84 9.98 25.78 -26.10
CA ILE A 84 10.31 24.67 -25.19
C ILE A 84 10.11 23.39 -25.96
N GLY A 85 11.18 22.71 -26.34
CA GLY A 85 11.11 21.52 -27.17
C GLY A 85 10.35 21.75 -28.49
N ALA A 86 9.20 21.09 -28.67
CA ALA A 86 8.34 21.23 -29.84
C ALA A 86 7.32 22.37 -29.74
N TYR A 87 7.25 23.08 -28.62
CA TYR A 87 6.18 24.04 -28.32
C TYR A 87 6.66 25.47 -28.37
N HIS A 88 5.97 26.32 -29.12
CA HIS A 88 6.23 27.77 -29.24
C HIS A 88 5.25 28.54 -28.35
N LEU A 89 5.74 29.15 -27.27
CA LEU A 89 4.95 29.89 -26.31
C LEU A 89 4.41 31.20 -26.94
N GLN A 90 3.08 31.42 -26.89
CA GLN A 90 2.42 32.56 -27.54
C GLN A 90 2.03 33.61 -26.54
N THR A 91 1.10 33.31 -25.61
CA THR A 91 0.55 34.24 -24.65
C THR A 91 0.48 33.61 -23.25
N LEU A 92 0.69 34.41 -22.22
CA LEU A 92 0.48 34.00 -20.83
C LEU A 92 -1.04 33.92 -20.57
N LEU A 93 -1.51 32.76 -20.11
CA LEU A 93 -2.90 32.48 -19.74
C LEU A 93 -3.15 32.71 -18.25
N GLY A 94 -2.15 32.48 -17.41
CA GLY A 94 -2.24 32.69 -15.97
C GLY A 94 -0.90 32.46 -15.29
N ALA A 95 -0.70 33.13 -14.15
CA ALA A 95 0.44 32.97 -13.28
C ALA A 95 -0.02 32.81 -11.84
N GLY A 96 0.62 31.89 -11.08
CA GLY A 96 0.26 31.62 -9.68
C GLY A 96 1.34 30.85 -8.94
N GLY A 97 1.10 30.53 -7.68
CA GLY A 97 2.07 29.83 -6.82
C GLY A 97 2.53 28.45 -7.30
N MET A 98 1.84 27.86 -8.29
CA MET A 98 2.17 26.57 -8.90
C MET A 98 2.79 26.69 -10.29
N GLY A 99 3.21 27.88 -10.69
CA GLY A 99 3.86 28.15 -11.99
C GLY A 99 3.04 29.05 -12.91
N GLU A 100 3.54 29.18 -14.13
CA GLU A 100 2.95 29.98 -15.19
C GLU A 100 2.35 29.09 -16.26
N VAL A 101 1.17 29.43 -16.78
CA VAL A 101 0.48 28.69 -17.83
C VAL A 101 0.45 29.56 -19.09
N TYR A 102 0.97 29.04 -20.18
CA TYR A 102 1.04 29.71 -21.48
C TYR A 102 0.18 28.99 -22.54
N ARG A 103 -0.47 29.75 -23.40
CA ARG A 103 -0.90 29.24 -24.71
C ARG A 103 0.32 28.98 -25.55
N ALA A 104 0.42 27.82 -26.17
CA ALA A 104 1.55 27.46 -27.01
C ALA A 104 1.08 26.73 -28.27
N ARG A 105 1.87 26.83 -29.35
CA ARG A 105 1.67 26.10 -30.59
C ARG A 105 2.57 24.86 -30.60
N ASP A 106 1.99 23.68 -30.69
CA ASP A 106 2.67 22.44 -31.00
C ASP A 106 3.11 22.48 -32.47
N THR A 107 4.40 22.62 -32.71
CA THR A 107 4.95 22.76 -34.07
C THR A 107 5.01 21.46 -34.82
N LYS A 108 4.89 20.29 -34.12
CA LYS A 108 4.89 18.96 -34.76
C LYS A 108 3.49 18.54 -35.20
N LEU A 109 2.50 18.76 -34.32
CA LEU A 109 1.11 18.34 -34.56
C LEU A 109 0.23 19.47 -35.09
N GLY A 110 0.71 20.72 -35.11
CA GLY A 110 -0.02 21.86 -35.66
C GLY A 110 -1.27 22.27 -34.86
N ARG A 111 -1.29 22.00 -33.56
CA ARG A 111 -2.42 22.35 -32.67
C ARG A 111 -1.99 23.30 -31.54
N ASP A 112 -2.96 24.02 -30.97
CA ASP A 112 -2.72 24.83 -29.80
C ASP A 112 -2.88 23.99 -28.53
N VAL A 113 -2.03 24.25 -27.53
CA VAL A 113 -1.97 23.56 -26.23
C VAL A 113 -1.76 24.56 -25.12
N ALA A 114 -2.02 24.16 -23.87
CA ALA A 114 -1.61 24.91 -22.69
C ALA A 114 -0.31 24.30 -22.15
N ILE A 115 0.69 25.14 -21.87
CA ILE A 115 1.97 24.75 -21.28
C ILE A 115 2.07 25.33 -19.88
N LYS A 116 2.10 24.45 -18.87
CA LYS A 116 2.27 24.83 -17.46
C LYS A 116 3.72 24.62 -17.05
N ILE A 117 4.45 25.73 -16.84
CA ILE A 117 5.87 25.73 -16.45
C ILE A 117 5.96 25.56 -14.94
N LEU A 118 6.78 24.60 -14.50
CA LEU A 118 6.97 24.30 -13.08
C LEU A 118 8.02 25.23 -12.45
N PRO A 119 7.80 25.74 -11.22
CA PRO A 119 8.79 26.54 -10.52
C PRO A 119 10.09 25.76 -10.26
N ARG A 120 11.25 26.42 -10.32
CA ARG A 120 12.57 25.81 -10.09
C ARG A 120 12.71 25.13 -8.72
N LEU A 121 12.00 25.60 -7.70
CA LEU A 121 11.95 24.95 -6.38
C LEU A 121 11.39 23.51 -6.39
N PHE A 122 10.60 23.16 -7.39
CA PHE A 122 10.07 21.79 -7.56
C PHE A 122 11.01 20.89 -8.36
N THR A 123 11.90 21.47 -9.16
CA THR A 123 12.84 20.72 -10.02
C THR A 123 14.19 20.43 -9.34
N SER A 124 14.47 21.06 -8.18
CA SER A 124 15.73 20.91 -7.44
C SER A 124 15.76 19.69 -6.50
N ASP A 125 14.60 19.07 -6.20
CA ASP A 125 14.50 17.91 -5.34
C ASP A 125 14.16 16.65 -6.17
N PRO A 126 15.09 15.70 -6.32
CA PRO A 126 14.87 14.50 -7.15
C PRO A 126 13.69 13.64 -6.71
N GLU A 127 13.41 13.54 -5.40
CA GLU A 127 12.30 12.72 -4.88
C GLU A 127 10.93 13.34 -5.16
N ARG A 128 10.82 14.67 -5.06
CA ARG A 128 9.60 15.40 -5.42
C ARG A 128 9.32 15.31 -6.90
N LEU A 129 10.37 15.33 -7.69
CA LEU A 129 10.30 15.23 -9.14
C LEU A 129 9.77 13.87 -9.61
N VAL A 130 10.29 12.77 -9.05
CA VAL A 130 9.82 11.40 -9.34
C VAL A 130 8.34 11.24 -8.97
N ARG A 131 7.91 11.78 -7.83
CA ARG A 131 6.50 11.75 -7.42
C ARG A 131 5.61 12.54 -8.38
N PHE A 132 6.04 13.75 -8.75
CA PHE A 132 5.32 14.58 -9.72
C PHE A 132 5.16 13.88 -11.08
N GLU A 133 6.23 13.30 -11.63
CA GLU A 133 6.18 12.57 -12.90
C GLU A 133 5.25 11.37 -12.84
N ARG A 134 5.24 10.64 -11.72
CA ARG A 134 4.33 9.53 -11.49
C ARG A 134 2.87 9.98 -11.53
N GLU A 135 2.53 11.03 -10.82
CA GLU A 135 1.15 11.54 -10.78
C GLU A 135 0.72 12.14 -12.13
N ALA A 136 1.63 12.85 -12.81
CA ALA A 136 1.38 13.35 -14.15
C ALA A 136 1.07 12.20 -15.13
N ARG A 137 1.78 11.06 -15.03
CA ARG A 137 1.49 9.86 -15.86
C ARG A 137 0.15 9.22 -15.52
N MET A 138 -0.21 9.13 -14.23
CA MET A 138 -1.52 8.60 -13.84
C MET A 138 -2.66 9.47 -14.36
N LEU A 139 -2.51 10.79 -14.28
CA LEU A 139 -3.47 11.75 -14.83
C LEU A 139 -3.53 11.73 -16.36
N ALA A 140 -2.39 11.54 -17.05
CA ALA A 140 -2.35 11.41 -18.49
C ALA A 140 -3.12 10.15 -19.00
N ALA A 141 -3.25 9.12 -18.14
CA ALA A 141 -4.06 7.94 -18.43
C ALA A 141 -5.58 8.15 -18.21
N LEU A 142 -5.98 9.30 -17.65
CA LEU A 142 -7.37 9.68 -17.43
C LEU A 142 -7.89 10.43 -18.66
N ASN A 143 -8.49 9.70 -19.60
CA ASN A 143 -9.16 10.28 -20.76
C ASN A 143 -10.67 10.31 -20.51
N HIS A 144 -11.23 11.51 -20.25
CA HIS A 144 -12.64 11.69 -19.94
C HIS A 144 -13.15 13.02 -20.52
N PRO A 145 -14.39 13.09 -21.06
CA PRO A 145 -14.90 14.31 -21.69
C PRO A 145 -14.92 15.53 -20.76
N HIS A 146 -15.08 15.31 -19.44
CA HIS A 146 -15.17 16.36 -18.43
C HIS A 146 -13.88 16.56 -17.63
N VAL A 147 -12.74 16.01 -18.07
CA VAL A 147 -11.41 16.23 -17.47
C VAL A 147 -10.49 16.84 -18.51
N GLY A 148 -9.72 17.86 -18.12
CA GLY A 148 -8.68 18.44 -18.97
C GLY A 148 -7.56 17.44 -19.21
N ALA A 149 -7.28 17.08 -20.48
CA ALA A 149 -6.31 16.07 -20.82
C ALA A 149 -4.86 16.56 -20.59
N ILE A 150 -3.99 15.67 -20.09
CA ILE A 150 -2.54 15.86 -20.06
C ILE A 150 -1.95 15.15 -21.26
N TYR A 151 -1.29 15.88 -22.14
CA TYR A 151 -0.67 15.34 -23.34
C TYR A 151 0.76 14.85 -23.13
N GLY A 152 1.43 15.34 -22.08
CA GLY A 152 2.79 14.91 -21.75
C GLY A 152 3.53 15.85 -20.81
N VAL A 153 4.80 15.51 -20.59
CA VAL A 153 5.77 16.32 -19.84
C VAL A 153 6.90 16.65 -20.82
N GLU A 154 7.31 17.90 -20.87
CA GLU A 154 8.46 18.37 -21.67
C GLU A 154 9.58 18.80 -20.73
N ASP A 155 10.79 18.38 -21.04
CA ASP A 155 12.02 18.76 -20.33
C ASP A 155 13.01 19.29 -21.37
N ALA A 156 13.14 20.59 -21.46
CA ALA A 156 14.01 21.22 -22.43
C ALA A 156 14.68 22.48 -21.83
N GLU A 157 15.98 22.62 -22.06
CA GLU A 157 16.80 23.77 -21.63
C GLU A 157 16.77 24.03 -20.11
N GLY A 158 16.57 22.97 -19.29
CA GLY A 158 16.46 23.07 -17.84
C GLY A 158 15.12 23.64 -17.36
N VAL A 159 14.13 23.73 -18.27
CA VAL A 159 12.74 24.08 -17.96
C VAL A 159 11.89 22.84 -18.09
N ARG A 160 11.14 22.52 -17.03
CA ARG A 160 10.15 21.45 -17.06
C ARG A 160 8.74 22.02 -17.11
N ALA A 161 7.94 21.42 -17.99
CA ALA A 161 6.59 21.87 -18.25
C ALA A 161 5.63 20.71 -18.48
N LEU A 162 4.37 20.87 -18.06
CA LEU A 162 3.26 20.00 -18.46
C LEU A 162 2.62 20.53 -19.74
N VAL A 163 2.37 19.61 -20.66
CA VAL A 163 1.61 19.88 -21.88
C VAL A 163 0.17 19.45 -21.66
N LEU A 164 -0.75 20.41 -21.70
CA LEU A 164 -2.14 20.24 -21.31
C LEU A 164 -3.07 20.57 -22.49
N GLU A 165 -4.29 20.06 -22.44
CA GLU A 165 -5.38 20.48 -23.30
C GLU A 165 -5.62 21.99 -23.13
N LEU A 166 -5.66 22.73 -24.22
CA LEU A 166 -6.09 24.11 -24.21
C LEU A 166 -7.63 24.14 -24.26
N VAL A 167 -8.27 24.35 -23.10
CA VAL A 167 -9.72 24.46 -23.01
C VAL A 167 -10.11 25.91 -23.22
N GLU A 168 -10.87 26.21 -24.26
CA GLU A 168 -11.44 27.53 -24.52
C GLU A 168 -12.76 27.67 -23.76
N GLY A 169 -13.07 28.88 -23.24
CA GLY A 169 -14.25 29.18 -22.44
C GLY A 169 -13.89 29.92 -21.14
N GLU A 170 -14.91 30.30 -20.40
CA GLU A 170 -14.76 30.98 -19.11
C GLU A 170 -14.64 30.00 -17.95
N THR A 171 -14.05 30.43 -16.83
CA THR A 171 -14.04 29.64 -15.61
C THR A 171 -15.39 29.78 -14.88
N LEU A 172 -15.74 28.80 -14.06
CA LEU A 172 -16.89 28.91 -13.17
C LEU A 172 -16.73 30.10 -12.19
N ALA A 173 -15.49 30.43 -11.80
CA ALA A 173 -15.22 31.62 -11.00
C ALA A 173 -15.60 32.91 -11.73
N ASP A 174 -15.33 33.01 -13.04
CA ASP A 174 -15.70 34.18 -13.85
C ASP A 174 -17.22 34.35 -13.91
N ARG A 175 -17.99 33.25 -13.97
CA ARG A 175 -19.46 33.27 -13.93
C ARG A 175 -20.03 33.73 -12.59
N LEU A 176 -19.33 33.43 -11.49
CA LEU A 176 -19.79 33.75 -10.14
C LEU A 176 -19.33 35.12 -9.63
N ILE A 177 -18.56 35.90 -10.43
CA ILE A 177 -18.07 37.25 -10.06
C ILE A 177 -19.18 38.21 -9.64
N SER A 178 -20.38 38.05 -10.20
CA SER A 178 -21.52 38.92 -9.89
C SER A 178 -22.05 38.78 -8.46
N GLY A 179 -21.62 37.75 -7.73
CA GLY A 179 -22.16 37.42 -6.40
C GLY A 179 -23.63 36.99 -6.39
N ILE A 180 -24.19 36.68 -7.55
CA ILE A 180 -25.54 36.18 -7.74
C ILE A 180 -25.47 34.70 -8.08
N GLY A 181 -26.28 33.84 -7.40
CA GLY A 181 -26.36 32.41 -7.69
C GLY A 181 -26.87 32.13 -9.10
N LEU A 182 -26.43 31.05 -9.69
CA LEU A 182 -26.83 30.58 -11.00
C LEU A 182 -28.25 29.97 -10.97
N PRO A 183 -28.97 29.91 -12.10
CA PRO A 183 -30.24 29.20 -12.22
C PRO A 183 -30.08 27.73 -11.83
N ILE A 184 -31.02 27.17 -11.08
CA ILE A 184 -30.94 25.80 -10.55
C ILE A 184 -30.72 24.76 -11.66
N SER A 185 -31.39 24.94 -12.82
CA SER A 185 -31.22 24.02 -13.98
C SER A 185 -29.78 24.03 -14.50
N GLU A 186 -29.12 25.19 -14.50
CA GLU A 186 -27.73 25.35 -14.91
C GLU A 186 -26.79 24.75 -13.87
N VAL A 187 -27.05 25.03 -12.57
CA VAL A 187 -26.29 24.42 -11.44
C VAL A 187 -26.32 22.90 -11.53
N LEU A 188 -27.49 22.30 -11.75
CA LEU A 188 -27.61 20.84 -11.86
C LEU A 188 -26.88 20.30 -13.10
N ALA A 189 -26.93 20.99 -14.24
CA ALA A 189 -26.22 20.58 -15.45
C ALA A 189 -24.69 20.63 -15.28
N ILE A 190 -24.15 21.65 -14.59
CA ILE A 190 -22.74 21.79 -14.28
C ILE A 190 -22.33 20.73 -13.23
N ALA A 191 -23.06 20.61 -12.13
CA ALA A 191 -22.81 19.68 -11.05
C ALA A 191 -22.79 18.22 -11.54
N ARG A 192 -23.69 17.85 -12.46
CA ARG A 192 -23.75 16.52 -13.09
C ARG A 192 -22.44 16.19 -13.81
N GLN A 193 -21.92 17.11 -14.62
CA GLN A 193 -20.68 16.91 -15.35
C GLN A 193 -19.44 16.91 -14.43
N MET A 194 -19.47 17.72 -13.36
CA MET A 194 -18.43 17.68 -12.32
C MET A 194 -18.38 16.36 -11.61
N THR A 195 -19.53 15.79 -11.23
CA THR A 195 -19.58 14.47 -10.56
C THR A 195 -19.09 13.36 -11.46
N ASP A 196 -19.38 13.41 -12.76
CA ASP A 196 -18.86 12.47 -13.77
C ASP A 196 -17.32 12.50 -13.85
N ALA A 197 -16.76 13.71 -13.88
CA ALA A 197 -15.29 13.91 -13.89
C ALA A 197 -14.62 13.36 -12.64
N LEU A 198 -15.17 13.66 -11.47
CA LEU A 198 -14.63 13.21 -10.19
C LEU A 198 -14.78 11.70 -9.99
N GLU A 199 -15.92 11.11 -10.39
CA GLU A 199 -16.15 9.66 -10.35
C GLU A 199 -15.09 8.93 -11.18
N ALA A 200 -14.86 9.34 -12.43
CA ALA A 200 -13.86 8.75 -13.31
C ALA A 200 -12.43 8.87 -12.77
N ALA A 201 -12.12 9.94 -12.04
CA ALA A 201 -10.83 10.12 -11.37
C ALA A 201 -10.72 9.23 -10.12
N HIS A 202 -11.75 9.20 -9.27
CA HIS A 202 -11.79 8.41 -8.04
C HIS A 202 -11.74 6.91 -8.30
N GLU A 203 -12.37 6.41 -9.38
CA GLU A 203 -12.25 5.02 -9.81
C GLU A 203 -10.82 4.59 -10.14
N LYS A 204 -9.99 5.55 -10.57
CA LYS A 204 -8.56 5.34 -10.82
C LYS A 204 -7.67 5.68 -9.61
N GLY A 205 -8.28 5.94 -8.45
CA GLY A 205 -7.56 6.30 -7.23
C GLY A 205 -6.97 7.71 -7.24
N ILE A 206 -7.40 8.57 -8.18
CA ILE A 206 -6.91 9.94 -8.33
C ILE A 206 -7.82 10.87 -7.54
N ILE A 207 -7.23 11.67 -6.63
CA ILE A 207 -7.91 12.66 -5.81
C ILE A 207 -7.49 14.05 -6.31
N HIS A 208 -8.46 14.94 -6.54
CA HIS A 208 -8.20 16.28 -7.09
C HIS A 208 -7.48 17.21 -6.09
N ARG A 209 -7.86 17.20 -4.81
CA ARG A 209 -7.26 17.94 -3.69
C ARG A 209 -7.29 19.47 -3.77
N ASP A 210 -7.69 20.06 -4.88
CA ASP A 210 -7.76 21.52 -5.10
C ASP A 210 -8.96 21.93 -5.97
N LEU A 211 -10.10 21.25 -5.81
CA LEU A 211 -11.31 21.57 -6.54
C LEU A 211 -11.87 22.92 -6.08
N LYS A 212 -12.07 23.83 -7.02
CA LYS A 212 -12.57 25.19 -6.81
C LYS A 212 -13.09 25.77 -8.13
N PRO A 213 -13.93 26.81 -8.13
CA PRO A 213 -14.50 27.39 -9.35
C PRO A 213 -13.45 27.82 -10.39
N ALA A 214 -12.29 28.28 -9.98
CA ALA A 214 -11.21 28.67 -10.89
C ALA A 214 -10.59 27.49 -11.68
N ASN A 215 -10.75 26.26 -11.17
CA ASN A 215 -10.27 25.04 -11.80
C ASN A 215 -11.36 24.30 -12.61
N ILE A 216 -12.51 24.95 -12.83
CA ILE A 216 -13.63 24.41 -13.59
C ILE A 216 -13.86 25.33 -14.77
N LYS A 217 -13.67 24.87 -16.00
CA LYS A 217 -13.95 25.63 -17.22
C LYS A 217 -15.24 25.17 -17.89
N ILE A 218 -15.95 26.09 -18.49
CA ILE A 218 -17.19 25.86 -19.22
C ILE A 218 -16.98 26.37 -20.63
N THR A 219 -17.05 25.48 -21.59
CA THR A 219 -16.89 25.79 -23.02
C THR A 219 -18.14 26.51 -23.57
N GLY A 220 -18.02 27.10 -24.75
CA GLY A 220 -19.12 27.83 -25.36
C GLY A 220 -20.36 26.98 -25.70
N ASP A 221 -20.20 25.68 -25.84
CA ASP A 221 -21.25 24.65 -26.04
C ASP A 221 -21.75 24.01 -24.72
N GLY A 222 -21.32 24.54 -23.56
CA GLY A 222 -21.79 24.12 -22.23
C GLY A 222 -21.13 22.85 -21.67
N VAL A 223 -20.01 22.39 -22.27
CA VAL A 223 -19.24 21.28 -21.72
C VAL A 223 -18.37 21.76 -20.57
N VAL A 224 -18.48 21.08 -19.42
CA VAL A 224 -17.63 21.33 -18.23
C VAL A 224 -16.34 20.55 -18.34
N LYS A 225 -15.22 21.19 -18.04
CA LYS A 225 -13.87 20.60 -17.94
C LYS A 225 -13.26 20.91 -16.57
N VAL A 226 -13.01 19.88 -15.79
CA VAL A 226 -12.27 19.99 -14.53
C VAL A 226 -10.78 19.97 -14.83
N LEU A 227 -10.04 20.98 -14.37
CA LEU A 227 -8.63 21.24 -14.65
C LEU A 227 -7.79 21.14 -13.39
N ASP A 228 -6.46 21.04 -13.55
CA ASP A 228 -5.46 21.19 -12.48
C ASP A 228 -5.68 20.26 -11.28
N PHE A 229 -5.83 18.96 -11.50
CA PHE A 229 -5.72 17.97 -10.46
C PHE A 229 -4.41 18.18 -9.69
N GLY A 230 -4.46 18.22 -8.36
CA GLY A 230 -3.46 18.80 -7.43
C GLY A 230 -2.04 18.24 -7.45
N LEU A 231 -1.44 18.07 -8.63
CA LEU A 231 -0.10 17.55 -8.88
C LEU A 231 1.00 18.18 -8.01
N ALA A 232 0.90 19.47 -7.71
CA ALA A 232 1.90 20.16 -6.90
C ALA A 232 1.73 19.92 -5.38
N LYS A 233 0.51 19.65 -4.90
CA LYS A 233 0.26 19.35 -3.47
C LYS A 233 0.69 17.95 -3.10
N ALA A 234 0.56 17.02 -4.01
CA ALA A 234 1.00 15.64 -3.85
C ALA A 234 2.53 15.50 -3.86
N ALA A 235 3.23 16.34 -4.62
CA ALA A 235 4.70 16.38 -4.61
C ALA A 235 5.31 16.84 -3.27
N ILE A 236 4.53 17.54 -2.42
CA ILE A 236 4.99 18.02 -1.10
C ILE A 236 4.91 16.93 -0.02
N GLY A 237 4.13 15.86 -0.24
CA GLY A 237 3.95 14.72 0.69
C GLY A 237 2.91 15.01 1.78
N ASP A 238 2.07 14.03 2.08
CA ASP A 238 0.97 14.10 3.08
C ASP A 238 1.43 14.27 4.55
N GLY A 239 2.74 14.41 4.80
CA GLY A 239 3.32 14.48 6.15
C GLY A 239 3.82 15.85 6.61
N ALA A 240 3.93 16.82 5.72
CA ALA A 240 4.19 18.19 6.11
C ALA A 240 2.83 18.90 6.28
N GLY A 241 2.40 19.14 7.51
CA GLY A 241 1.28 20.06 7.78
C GLY A 241 1.49 21.35 6.99
N PRO A 242 0.43 22.09 6.61
CA PRO A 242 0.59 23.32 5.89
C PRO A 242 1.40 24.30 6.76
N ASP A 243 2.70 24.31 6.54
CA ASP A 243 3.55 25.41 7.00
C ASP A 243 3.17 26.58 6.10
N LEU A 244 2.11 27.30 6.50
CA LEU A 244 1.54 28.45 5.80
C LEU A 244 2.58 29.55 5.59
N SER A 245 3.72 29.50 6.32
CA SER A 245 4.85 30.42 6.16
C SER A 245 5.78 30.07 4.99
N LYS A 246 5.67 28.84 4.43
CA LYS A 246 6.49 28.35 3.30
C LYS A 246 5.70 28.09 2.01
N SER A 247 4.42 28.40 1.98
CA SER A 247 3.67 28.42 0.73
C SER A 247 4.21 29.57 -0.14
N PRO A 248 4.67 29.30 -1.38
CA PRO A 248 5.21 30.36 -2.25
C PRO A 248 4.16 31.37 -2.74
N THR A 249 3.02 31.50 -2.07
CA THR A 249 1.91 32.40 -2.41
C THR A 249 1.95 33.76 -1.71
N ILE A 250 3.00 34.06 -0.94
CA ILE A 250 3.21 35.42 -0.38
C ILE A 250 4.33 36.07 -1.15
N THR A 251 4.05 36.52 -2.37
CA THR A 251 4.81 37.58 -3.00
C THR A 251 4.05 38.89 -2.76
N ALA A 252 4.66 39.75 -1.95
CA ALA A 252 4.27 41.15 -1.79
C ALA A 252 4.50 41.83 -3.14
N ASP A 253 3.45 41.89 -3.96
CA ASP A 253 3.26 42.99 -4.91
C ASP A 253 1.76 43.26 -5.06
N GLY A 254 1.44 44.54 -4.86
CA GLY A 254 0.13 45.06 -4.64
C GLY A 254 -0.94 44.63 -5.65
N THR A 255 -2.16 44.57 -5.14
CA THR A 255 -3.41 44.49 -5.85
C THR A 255 -3.80 43.10 -6.38
N ARG A 256 -4.25 42.24 -5.48
CA ARG A 256 -5.42 41.36 -5.58
C ARG A 256 -5.55 40.52 -4.31
N GLU A 257 -6.05 41.12 -3.24
CA GLU A 257 -6.39 40.47 -1.95
C GLU A 257 -7.38 39.30 -2.09
N GLY A 258 -8.03 39.12 -3.25
CA GLY A 258 -9.05 38.11 -3.49
C GLY A 258 -8.52 36.70 -3.81
N VAL A 259 -7.26 36.53 -4.30
CA VAL A 259 -6.82 35.23 -4.89
C VAL A 259 -6.26 34.25 -3.85
N VAL A 260 -5.67 34.73 -2.78
CA VAL A 260 -5.12 33.84 -1.70
C VAL A 260 -6.21 33.49 -0.68
N LEU A 261 -7.13 34.42 -0.42
CA LEU A 261 -8.29 34.18 0.45
C LEU A 261 -9.23 33.10 -0.11
N GLY A 262 -9.37 33.01 -1.45
CA GLY A 262 -10.29 32.13 -2.13
C GLY A 262 -9.95 30.63 -2.04
N THR A 263 -8.68 30.22 -1.97
CA THR A 263 -8.33 28.79 -1.98
C THR A 263 -8.61 28.09 -0.64
N ALA A 264 -8.47 28.80 0.50
CA ALA A 264 -8.72 28.24 1.83
C ALA A 264 -10.19 27.87 2.07
N ALA A 265 -11.13 28.54 1.38
CA ALA A 265 -12.57 28.36 1.54
C ALA A 265 -13.11 27.00 1.05
N TYR A 266 -12.36 26.30 0.18
CA TYR A 266 -12.74 24.99 -0.38
C TYR A 266 -11.97 23.83 0.27
N MET A 267 -11.01 24.10 1.15
CA MET A 267 -10.27 23.07 1.86
C MET A 267 -11.21 22.26 2.75
N SER A 268 -11.05 20.96 2.78
CA SER A 268 -11.77 20.12 3.73
C SER A 268 -11.23 20.30 5.14
N PRO A 269 -12.03 20.01 6.20
CA PRO A 269 -11.56 20.09 7.58
C PRO A 269 -10.31 19.22 7.85
N GLU A 270 -10.17 18.10 7.17
CA GLU A 270 -8.99 17.24 7.24
C GLU A 270 -7.77 17.87 6.58
N GLN A 271 -7.93 18.55 5.44
CA GLN A 271 -6.84 19.34 4.82
C GLN A 271 -6.42 20.50 5.69
N ALA A 272 -7.38 21.26 6.23
CA ALA A 272 -7.14 22.39 7.11
C ALA A 272 -6.40 22.00 8.41
N ARG A 273 -6.59 20.75 8.87
CA ARG A 273 -5.88 20.17 10.03
C ARG A 273 -4.59 19.43 9.68
N GLY A 274 -4.16 19.41 8.40
CA GLY A 274 -2.99 18.67 7.96
C GLY A 274 -3.10 17.13 8.11
N ARG A 275 -4.33 16.60 8.06
CA ARG A 275 -4.59 15.16 8.16
C ARG A 275 -4.51 14.49 6.79
N PRO A 276 -4.24 13.18 6.72
CA PRO A 276 -4.33 12.43 5.47
C PRO A 276 -5.70 12.61 4.81
N VAL A 277 -5.71 12.79 3.49
CA VAL A 277 -6.91 13.06 2.69
C VAL A 277 -7.23 11.87 1.79
N ASP A 278 -8.52 11.61 1.60
CA ASP A 278 -9.04 10.65 0.63
C ASP A 278 -10.05 11.32 -0.32
N LYS A 279 -10.73 10.54 -1.17
CA LYS A 279 -11.71 11.04 -2.14
C LYS A 279 -12.84 11.91 -1.54
N ARG A 280 -13.10 11.80 -0.23
CA ARG A 280 -14.11 12.59 0.48
C ARG A 280 -13.70 14.07 0.65
N THR A 281 -12.43 14.38 0.46
CA THR A 281 -11.93 15.75 0.36
C THR A 281 -12.51 16.46 -0.88
N ASP A 282 -12.56 15.77 -2.01
CA ASP A 282 -13.16 16.31 -3.24
C ASP A 282 -14.69 16.42 -3.13
N ILE A 283 -15.31 15.50 -2.39
CA ILE A 283 -16.77 15.56 -2.09
C ILE A 283 -17.10 16.80 -1.24
N TRP A 284 -16.26 17.13 -0.27
CA TRP A 284 -16.39 18.38 0.49
C TRP A 284 -16.25 19.59 -0.42
N ALA A 285 -15.19 19.64 -1.24
CA ALA A 285 -14.95 20.77 -2.16
C ALA A 285 -16.09 20.90 -3.19
N PHE A 286 -16.62 19.76 -3.70
CA PHE A 286 -17.81 19.73 -4.55
C PHE A 286 -19.01 20.37 -3.83
N GLY A 287 -19.25 20.02 -2.56
CA GLY A 287 -20.30 20.64 -1.74
C GLY A 287 -20.15 22.14 -1.59
N CYS A 288 -18.92 22.64 -1.38
CA CYS A 288 -18.63 24.09 -1.32
C CYS A 288 -18.93 24.77 -2.66
N VAL A 289 -18.50 24.18 -3.78
CA VAL A 289 -18.77 24.73 -5.12
C VAL A 289 -20.26 24.71 -5.45
N LEU A 290 -20.98 23.66 -5.10
CA LEU A 290 -22.44 23.53 -5.29
C LEU A 290 -23.20 24.61 -4.49
N TYR A 291 -22.80 24.83 -3.25
CA TYR A 291 -23.36 25.89 -2.39
C TYR A 291 -23.13 27.27 -3.01
N GLU A 292 -21.91 27.53 -3.50
CA GLU A 292 -21.56 28.82 -4.10
C GLU A 292 -22.29 29.05 -5.43
N MET A 293 -22.44 28.02 -6.27
CA MET A 293 -23.24 28.13 -7.49
C MET A 293 -24.69 28.52 -7.22
N LEU A 294 -25.29 28.02 -6.13
CA LEU A 294 -26.68 28.33 -5.77
C LEU A 294 -26.84 29.69 -5.11
N THR A 295 -25.90 30.10 -4.27
CA THR A 295 -26.03 31.29 -3.43
C THR A 295 -25.29 32.53 -3.98
N GLY A 296 -24.32 32.31 -4.89
CA GLY A 296 -23.36 33.34 -5.30
C GLY A 296 -22.33 33.70 -4.23
N ARG A 297 -22.27 32.96 -3.13
CA ARG A 297 -21.38 33.24 -1.98
C ARG A 297 -20.66 31.96 -1.54
N GLY A 298 -19.40 32.07 -1.16
CA GLY A 298 -18.65 30.92 -0.60
C GLY A 298 -19.27 30.42 0.70
N ALA A 299 -19.27 29.09 0.89
CA ALA A 299 -19.85 28.44 2.08
C ALA A 299 -19.11 28.81 3.39
N PHE A 300 -17.81 29.06 3.29
CA PHE A 300 -16.94 29.38 4.43
C PHE A 300 -16.03 30.56 4.06
N LEU A 301 -16.35 31.75 4.56
CA LEU A 301 -15.56 32.96 4.36
C LEU A 301 -15.24 33.62 5.70
N GLY A 302 -14.00 34.07 5.87
CA GLY A 302 -13.52 34.85 6.98
C GLY A 302 -12.80 36.12 6.50
N GLU A 303 -12.52 37.06 7.39
CA GLU A 303 -11.80 38.28 7.05
C GLU A 303 -10.32 38.03 6.73
N THR A 304 -9.76 36.96 7.32
CA THR A 304 -8.39 36.48 7.09
C THR A 304 -8.39 35.02 6.66
N ILE A 305 -7.24 34.54 6.17
CA ILE A 305 -7.03 33.11 5.86
C ILE A 305 -7.25 32.27 7.10
N SER A 306 -6.76 32.70 8.25
CA SER A 306 -6.92 32.01 9.54
C SER A 306 -8.38 31.94 9.96
N ASP A 307 -9.16 32.99 9.76
CA ASP A 307 -10.59 33.02 10.06
C ASP A 307 -11.38 32.09 9.11
N THR A 308 -10.97 32.03 7.85
CA THR A 308 -11.55 31.12 6.85
C THR A 308 -11.28 29.67 7.23
N ILE A 309 -10.05 29.33 7.64
CA ILE A 309 -9.68 27.99 8.12
C ILE A 309 -10.47 27.64 9.39
N ALA A 310 -10.62 28.57 10.33
CA ALA A 310 -11.44 28.37 11.52
C ALA A 310 -12.92 28.15 11.15
N ALA A 311 -13.45 28.89 10.18
CA ALA A 311 -14.80 28.68 9.68
C ALA A 311 -15.00 27.29 9.04
N VAL A 312 -14.04 26.83 8.23
CA VAL A 312 -14.04 25.49 7.65
C VAL A 312 -14.06 24.40 8.74
N ILE A 313 -13.34 24.61 9.83
CA ILE A 313 -13.20 23.62 10.90
C ILE A 313 -14.41 23.60 11.83
N GLU A 314 -15.01 24.77 12.16
CA GLU A 314 -15.95 24.93 13.29
C GLU A 314 -17.35 25.39 12.88
N ARG A 315 -17.48 26.23 11.82
CA ARG A 315 -18.76 26.86 11.48
C ARG A 315 -19.57 26.04 10.49
N GLU A 316 -20.89 26.09 10.58
CA GLU A 316 -21.81 25.60 9.56
C GLU A 316 -21.99 26.66 8.44
N PRO A 317 -22.31 26.24 7.18
CA PRO A 317 -22.74 27.17 6.14
C PRO A 317 -24.03 27.88 6.54
N ASP A 318 -24.24 29.08 5.99
CA ASP A 318 -25.53 29.78 6.13
C ASP A 318 -26.59 29.10 5.24
N TRP A 319 -27.26 28.08 5.78
CA TRP A 319 -28.29 27.33 5.06
C TRP A 319 -29.51 28.16 4.69
N ALA A 320 -29.73 29.30 5.37
CA ALA A 320 -30.84 30.23 5.05
C ALA A 320 -30.59 31.05 3.77
N ALA A 321 -29.33 31.12 3.31
CA ALA A 321 -28.96 31.77 2.07
C ALA A 321 -29.35 30.98 0.81
N LEU A 322 -29.74 29.72 0.93
CA LEU A 322 -30.17 28.91 -0.19
C LEU A 322 -31.47 29.43 -0.81
N PRO A 323 -31.57 29.53 -2.14
CA PRO A 323 -32.82 29.91 -2.81
C PRO A 323 -33.99 29.02 -2.37
N ALA A 324 -35.15 29.60 -2.10
CA ALA A 324 -36.33 28.85 -1.67
C ALA A 324 -36.82 27.79 -2.70
N ALA A 325 -36.40 27.93 -3.95
CA ALA A 325 -36.69 26.96 -5.04
C ALA A 325 -35.70 25.79 -5.10
N THR A 326 -34.68 25.74 -4.22
CA THR A 326 -33.70 24.64 -4.19
C THR A 326 -34.41 23.35 -3.82
N PRO A 327 -34.30 22.27 -4.63
CA PRO A 327 -34.92 20.99 -4.33
C PRO A 327 -34.43 20.44 -2.97
N ALA A 328 -35.32 19.88 -2.18
CA ALA A 328 -35.00 19.37 -0.83
C ALA A 328 -33.93 18.27 -0.87
N SER A 329 -33.87 17.44 -1.92
CA SER A 329 -32.85 16.44 -2.15
C SER A 329 -31.47 17.06 -2.36
N ILE A 330 -31.36 18.20 -3.07
CA ILE A 330 -30.08 18.92 -3.27
C ILE A 330 -29.65 19.59 -1.96
N ALA A 331 -30.56 20.16 -1.17
CA ALA A 331 -30.23 20.67 0.14
C ALA A 331 -29.68 19.55 1.06
N LEU A 332 -30.32 18.39 1.08
CA LEU A 332 -29.84 17.20 1.83
C LEU A 332 -28.51 16.68 1.32
N LEU A 333 -28.30 16.65 -0.02
CA LEU A 333 -27.03 16.28 -0.62
C LEU A 333 -25.90 17.20 -0.17
N MET A 334 -26.11 18.51 -0.17
CA MET A 334 -25.13 19.50 0.31
C MET A 334 -24.79 19.29 1.80
N HIS A 335 -25.79 19.05 2.66
CA HIS A 335 -25.55 18.73 4.07
C HIS A 335 -24.66 17.49 4.21
N ARG A 336 -24.90 16.44 3.40
CA ARG A 336 -24.05 15.23 3.39
C ARG A 336 -22.65 15.49 2.87
N CYS A 337 -22.49 16.36 1.88
CA CYS A 337 -21.17 16.73 1.33
C CYS A 337 -20.36 17.58 2.32
N LEU A 338 -21.03 18.49 3.07
CA LEU A 338 -20.41 19.47 3.98
C LEU A 338 -20.40 19.00 5.44
N GLU A 339 -20.58 17.72 5.69
CA GLU A 339 -20.39 17.12 7.01
C GLU A 339 -18.92 17.21 7.43
N LYS A 340 -18.67 17.78 8.63
CA LYS A 340 -17.30 18.05 9.13
C LYS A 340 -16.51 16.76 9.39
N ASP A 341 -17.18 15.73 9.90
CA ASP A 341 -16.57 14.42 10.05
C ASP A 341 -16.60 13.67 8.71
N ALA A 342 -15.44 13.48 8.10
CA ALA A 342 -15.31 12.75 6.84
C ALA A 342 -15.96 11.34 6.86
N ARG A 343 -16.10 10.71 8.05
CA ARG A 343 -16.75 9.39 8.19
C ARG A 343 -18.27 9.44 8.04
N ARG A 344 -18.87 10.58 8.31
CA ARG A 344 -20.32 10.83 8.20
C ARG A 344 -20.68 11.50 6.88
N ARG A 345 -19.66 12.01 6.18
CA ARG A 345 -19.80 12.62 4.86
C ARG A 345 -20.21 11.60 3.82
N LEU A 346 -20.81 12.04 2.72
CA LEU A 346 -21.07 11.21 1.54
C LEU A 346 -19.82 10.41 1.18
N HIS A 347 -19.97 9.11 0.94
CA HIS A 347 -18.82 8.22 0.82
C HIS A 347 -18.28 8.13 -0.61
N ASP A 348 -19.16 8.30 -1.61
CA ASP A 348 -18.81 8.25 -3.03
C ASP A 348 -19.46 9.40 -3.79
N ILE A 349 -18.74 9.99 -4.75
CA ILE A 349 -19.28 11.06 -5.59
C ILE A 349 -20.33 10.53 -6.58
N ALA A 350 -20.30 9.24 -6.89
CA ALA A 350 -21.34 8.57 -7.68
C ALA A 350 -22.74 8.68 -7.06
N ASP A 351 -22.84 8.67 -5.72
CA ASP A 351 -24.13 8.87 -5.04
C ASP A 351 -24.68 10.27 -5.31
N ALA A 352 -23.83 11.29 -5.33
CA ALA A 352 -24.24 12.65 -5.71
C ALA A 352 -24.70 12.74 -7.17
N ARG A 353 -24.02 12.03 -8.08
CA ARG A 353 -24.39 11.95 -9.49
C ARG A 353 -25.78 11.36 -9.68
N ILE A 354 -26.09 10.27 -9.00
CA ILE A 354 -27.39 9.59 -9.09
C ILE A 354 -28.51 10.52 -8.61
N GLU A 355 -28.33 11.20 -7.48
CA GLU A 355 -29.32 12.16 -6.95
C GLU A 355 -29.59 13.32 -7.92
N ILE A 356 -28.54 13.82 -8.59
CA ILE A 356 -28.66 14.89 -9.59
C ILE A 356 -29.33 14.36 -10.87
N ASP A 357 -28.96 13.17 -11.34
CA ASP A 357 -29.58 12.53 -12.52
C ASP A 357 -31.07 12.27 -12.32
N ASP A 358 -31.48 11.82 -11.14
CA ASP A 358 -32.89 11.60 -10.80
C ASP A 358 -33.70 12.90 -10.89
N LEU A 359 -33.13 14.03 -10.50
CA LEU A 359 -33.79 15.34 -10.64
C LEU A 359 -33.82 15.84 -12.08
N LEU A 360 -32.77 15.68 -12.84
CA LEU A 360 -32.68 16.11 -14.24
C LEU A 360 -33.63 15.28 -15.13
N ASN A 361 -33.84 14.01 -14.84
CA ASN A 361 -34.69 13.11 -15.60
C ASN A 361 -36.15 13.14 -15.17
N GLY A 362 -36.57 14.03 -14.26
CA GLY A 362 -37.95 14.18 -13.80
C GLY A 362 -38.49 12.99 -13.03
N ALA A 363 -37.65 12.15 -12.47
CA ALA A 363 -38.05 11.00 -11.63
C ALA A 363 -38.42 11.44 -10.21
N ALA A 364 -39.31 12.42 -10.08
CA ALA A 364 -40.07 12.62 -8.86
C ALA A 364 -41.03 11.46 -8.69
N LYS A 365 -40.59 10.39 -8.05
CA LYS A 365 -41.49 9.35 -7.54
C LYS A 365 -42.38 9.99 -6.48
N THR A 366 -43.52 10.53 -6.88
CA THR A 366 -44.66 10.76 -6.03
C THR A 366 -45.18 9.42 -5.52
N THR A 367 -44.72 9.03 -4.35
CA THR A 367 -45.38 7.99 -3.57
C THR A 367 -46.70 8.62 -3.05
N PRO A 368 -47.89 8.15 -3.43
CA PRO A 368 -49.11 8.67 -2.84
C PRO A 368 -49.19 8.23 -1.38
N VAL A 369 -49.14 9.20 -0.49
CA VAL A 369 -49.56 8.99 0.89
C VAL A 369 -51.07 8.79 0.88
N PRO A 370 -51.63 7.69 1.37
CA PRO A 370 -53.10 7.55 1.46
C PRO A 370 -53.61 8.54 2.51
N GLN A 371 -54.32 9.56 2.07
CA GLN A 371 -55.18 10.36 2.91
C GLN A 371 -56.38 9.52 3.34
N SER A 372 -56.44 9.19 4.61
CA SER A 372 -57.64 8.64 5.24
C SER A 372 -58.58 9.78 5.63
N SER A 373 -59.71 9.88 4.92
CA SER A 373 -60.87 10.68 5.34
C SER A 373 -61.63 9.98 6.47
N PRO A 374 -62.25 10.73 7.38
CA PRO A 374 -62.92 10.18 8.54
C PRO A 374 -64.39 9.80 8.23
N GLU A 375 -64.74 8.54 8.45
CA GLU A 375 -66.17 8.15 8.61
C GLU A 375 -66.43 7.52 9.96
N SER A 376 -67.59 7.88 10.44
CA SER A 376 -68.18 7.80 11.76
C SER A 376 -68.51 6.38 12.26
N ARG A 377 -68.46 6.28 13.61
CA ARG A 377 -68.89 5.32 14.60
C ARG A 377 -70.11 4.45 14.27
N PRO A 378 -70.29 3.24 14.98
CA PRO A 378 -70.61 3.27 16.36
C PRO A 378 -69.94 2.18 17.29
N SER A 379 -70.10 2.48 18.55
CA SER A 379 -69.65 1.83 19.78
C SER A 379 -69.89 0.34 19.91
N ARG A 380 -68.92 -0.42 20.43
CA ARG A 380 -69.14 -1.54 21.39
C ARG A 380 -67.96 -1.56 22.39
N ARG A 381 -68.28 -1.12 23.60
CA ARG A 381 -67.48 -1.36 24.82
C ARG A 381 -67.73 -2.82 25.25
N VAL A 382 -66.64 -3.39 25.86
CA VAL A 382 -66.61 -4.67 26.57
C VAL A 382 -66.01 -5.86 25.76
N ALA A 383 -64.75 -5.74 25.33
CA ALA A 383 -63.85 -6.90 25.14
C ALA A 383 -62.37 -6.47 25.14
N GLY A 384 -62.03 -5.26 25.60
CA GLY A 384 -60.71 -4.65 25.45
C GLY A 384 -59.69 -4.94 26.54
N PHE A 385 -60.09 -5.56 27.66
CA PHE A 385 -59.14 -5.68 28.78
C PHE A 385 -58.20 -6.92 28.69
N ALA A 386 -58.67 -8.02 28.09
CA ALA A 386 -57.88 -9.25 27.96
C ALA A 386 -56.90 -9.17 26.76
N VAL A 387 -57.31 -8.48 25.67
CA VAL A 387 -56.44 -8.29 24.46
C VAL A 387 -55.36 -7.24 24.73
N GLY A 388 -55.67 -6.20 25.53
CA GLY A 388 -54.69 -5.16 25.91
C GLY A 388 -53.49 -5.70 26.69
N VAL A 389 -53.72 -6.63 27.63
CA VAL A 389 -52.67 -7.26 28.42
C VAL A 389 -51.81 -8.19 27.59
N VAL A 390 -52.38 -8.93 26.67
CA VAL A 390 -51.63 -9.82 25.77
C VAL A 390 -50.83 -9.00 24.74
N VAL A 391 -51.40 -7.93 24.18
CA VAL A 391 -50.69 -7.05 23.26
C VAL A 391 -49.58 -6.25 23.94
N THR A 392 -49.79 -5.82 25.21
CA THR A 392 -48.79 -5.13 26.00
C THR A 392 -47.68 -6.09 26.42
N ALA A 393 -47.98 -7.34 26.78
CA ALA A 393 -46.99 -8.37 27.09
C ALA A 393 -46.20 -8.81 25.82
N LEU A 394 -46.87 -8.91 24.67
CA LEU A 394 -46.20 -9.18 23.40
C LEU A 394 -45.37 -7.99 22.94
N ALA A 395 -45.87 -6.76 23.08
CA ALA A 395 -45.11 -5.55 22.80
C ALA A 395 -43.91 -5.36 23.75
N ALA A 396 -44.05 -5.65 25.05
CA ALA A 396 -42.97 -5.65 26.02
C ALA A 396 -41.98 -6.80 25.79
N GLY A 397 -42.44 -7.98 25.35
CA GLY A 397 -41.61 -9.08 24.87
C GLY A 397 -40.88 -8.75 23.60
N LEU A 398 -41.53 -8.09 22.62
CA LEU A 398 -40.92 -7.65 21.37
C LEU A 398 -39.94 -6.48 21.59
N ILE A 399 -40.27 -5.55 22.49
CA ILE A 399 -39.38 -4.46 22.90
C ILE A 399 -38.21 -5.03 23.71
N GLY A 400 -38.43 -6.00 24.57
CA GLY A 400 -37.38 -6.70 25.33
C GLY A 400 -36.47 -7.55 24.45
N THR A 401 -37.01 -8.17 23.38
CA THR A 401 -36.20 -8.86 22.34
C THR A 401 -35.56 -7.88 21.40
N MET A 402 -36.21 -6.79 21.02
CA MET A 402 -35.57 -5.72 20.21
C MET A 402 -34.53 -4.92 21.00
N THR A 403 -34.72 -4.73 22.31
CA THR A 403 -33.67 -4.13 23.16
C THR A 403 -32.53 -5.13 23.40
N ARG A 404 -32.77 -6.42 23.55
CA ARG A 404 -31.72 -7.45 23.57
C ARG A 404 -31.02 -7.62 22.22
N LEU A 405 -31.72 -7.40 21.11
CA LEU A 405 -31.12 -7.35 19.76
C LEU A 405 -30.45 -6.00 19.47
N ARG A 406 -30.80 -4.91 20.20
CA ARG A 406 -30.14 -3.61 20.11
C ARG A 406 -29.03 -3.38 21.13
N THR A 407 -28.93 -4.20 22.18
CA THR A 407 -27.73 -4.31 23.01
C THR A 407 -26.76 -5.35 22.48
N GLY A 408 -26.79 -5.62 21.18
CA GLY A 408 -25.57 -6.02 20.49
C GLY A 408 -24.57 -4.90 20.73
N THR A 409 -23.60 -5.16 21.59
CA THR A 409 -22.40 -4.37 21.75
C THR A 409 -22.03 -3.86 20.36
N THR A 410 -22.01 -2.55 20.17
CA THR A 410 -21.35 -1.96 19.03
C THR A 410 -19.96 -2.56 19.04
N ASP A 411 -19.70 -3.44 18.07
CA ASP A 411 -18.44 -4.14 17.89
C ASP A 411 -17.43 -3.08 17.38
N SER A 412 -17.11 -2.14 18.27
CA SER A 412 -16.15 -1.06 18.06
C SER A 412 -14.76 -1.63 18.26
N GLY A 413 -14.36 -2.49 17.31
CA GLY A 413 -12.99 -2.97 17.28
C GLY A 413 -11.99 -1.81 17.25
N PRO A 414 -10.69 -2.09 17.38
CA PRO A 414 -9.67 -1.07 17.44
C PRO A 414 -9.76 -0.15 16.22
N SER A 415 -9.83 1.15 16.44
CA SER A 415 -9.72 2.16 15.42
C SER A 415 -8.41 2.91 15.62
N PHE A 416 -7.52 2.81 14.65
CA PHE A 416 -6.27 3.55 14.65
C PHE A 416 -6.46 4.79 13.77
N SER A 417 -6.28 5.96 14.37
CA SER A 417 -6.56 7.25 13.69
C SER A 417 -5.31 7.90 13.13
N ARG A 418 -4.12 7.41 13.52
CA ARG A 418 -2.85 8.00 13.14
C ARG A 418 -1.82 6.94 12.81
N ILE A 419 -1.21 7.03 11.62
CA ILE A 419 -0.04 6.25 11.25
C ILE A 419 1.17 7.18 11.33
N LEU A 420 2.14 6.82 12.17
CA LEU A 420 3.40 7.55 12.33
C LEU A 420 4.55 6.65 11.89
N ARG A 421 5.46 7.17 11.09
CA ARG A 421 6.72 6.48 10.80
C ARG A 421 7.65 6.64 12.01
N ILE A 422 8.05 5.52 12.60
CA ILE A 422 9.07 5.46 13.67
C ILE A 422 10.45 5.56 13.05
N THR A 423 10.67 4.87 11.93
CA THR A 423 11.91 4.93 11.17
C THR A 423 11.64 5.54 9.80
N SER A 424 12.66 6.12 9.19
CA SER A 424 12.62 6.68 7.85
C SER A 424 14.04 6.71 7.29
N GLY A 425 14.25 6.13 6.12
CA GLY A 425 15.57 6.11 5.49
C GLY A 425 15.60 5.19 4.27
N SER A 426 16.78 5.07 3.67
CA SER A 426 17.06 4.15 2.57
C SER A 426 17.40 2.72 3.04
N ALA A 427 17.51 2.51 4.35
CA ALA A 427 17.75 1.20 4.94
C ALA A 427 16.46 0.38 5.02
N ARG A 428 16.61 -0.93 5.21
CA ARG A 428 15.48 -1.80 5.54
C ARG A 428 15.40 -1.95 7.04
N ASP A 429 14.25 -1.56 7.61
CA ASP A 429 13.89 -1.72 9.00
C ASP A 429 12.65 -2.62 9.07
N TRP A 430 12.73 -3.74 9.81
CA TRP A 430 11.65 -4.74 9.85
C TRP A 430 11.59 -5.48 11.19
N ALA A 431 10.62 -6.39 11.33
CA ALA A 431 10.40 -7.25 12.48
C ALA A 431 10.32 -6.49 13.82
N PRO A 432 9.43 -5.49 13.96
CA PRO A 432 9.34 -4.70 15.17
C PRO A 432 8.89 -5.53 16.36
N ALA A 433 9.32 -5.11 17.54
CA ALA A 433 8.77 -5.49 18.83
C ALA A 433 8.60 -4.23 19.67
N ILE A 434 7.48 -4.09 20.37
CA ILE A 434 7.19 -2.91 21.21
C ILE A 434 7.31 -3.28 22.68
N SER A 435 7.88 -2.38 23.50
CA SER A 435 7.96 -2.56 24.93
C SER A 435 6.58 -2.69 25.56
N PRO A 436 6.41 -3.46 26.64
CA PRO A 436 5.12 -3.63 27.30
C PRO A 436 4.46 -2.31 27.72
N ASP A 437 5.26 -1.32 28.13
CA ASP A 437 4.79 0.02 28.51
C ASP A 437 4.58 0.97 27.32
N GLY A 438 4.83 0.51 26.08
CA GLY A 438 4.64 1.28 24.87
C GLY A 438 5.60 2.43 24.65
N LYS A 439 6.75 2.50 25.36
CA LYS A 439 7.66 3.65 25.27
C LYS A 439 8.77 3.54 24.26
N TRP A 440 9.16 2.32 23.88
CA TRP A 440 10.22 2.09 22.91
C TRP A 440 9.93 0.89 22.02
N VAL A 441 10.53 0.88 20.86
CA VAL A 441 10.41 -0.17 19.84
C VAL A 441 11.79 -0.71 19.51
N ALA A 442 11.92 -2.04 19.53
CA ALA A 442 13.06 -2.73 18.96
C ALA A 442 12.74 -3.14 17.52
N TYR A 443 13.72 -3.17 16.65
CA TYR A 443 13.57 -3.58 15.26
C TYR A 443 14.90 -4.10 14.68
N LEU A 444 14.80 -4.89 13.64
CA LEU A 444 15.96 -5.29 12.85
C LEU A 444 16.25 -4.22 11.79
N SER A 445 17.52 -3.91 11.58
CA SER A 445 17.96 -2.96 10.56
C SER A 445 19.28 -3.35 9.94
N ASN A 446 19.44 -3.07 8.66
CA ASN A 446 20.70 -3.22 7.93
C ASN A 446 21.37 -1.88 7.60
N THR A 447 21.03 -0.81 8.31
CA THR A 447 21.56 0.56 8.12
C THR A 447 23.09 0.63 8.10
N ARG A 448 23.78 -0.26 8.81
CA ARG A 448 25.25 -0.33 8.87
C ARG A 448 25.84 -1.55 8.13
N GLY A 449 25.08 -2.16 7.23
CA GLY A 449 25.49 -3.32 6.43
C GLY A 449 24.90 -4.63 6.97
N PRO A 450 25.49 -5.30 7.98
CA PRO A 450 24.92 -6.50 8.57
C PRO A 450 23.61 -6.20 9.31
N THR A 451 22.76 -7.21 9.45
CA THR A 451 21.54 -7.10 10.26
C THR A 451 21.89 -6.99 11.73
N ASP A 452 21.38 -5.95 12.38
CA ASP A 452 21.53 -5.67 13.80
C ASP A 452 20.20 -5.41 14.48
N VAL A 453 20.15 -5.55 15.81
CA VAL A 453 19.02 -5.14 16.66
C VAL A 453 19.18 -3.69 17.06
N TRP A 454 18.19 -2.90 16.76
CA TRP A 454 18.12 -1.47 17.08
C TRP A 454 16.95 -1.19 18.01
N VAL A 455 17.09 -0.16 18.84
CA VAL A 455 16.04 0.36 19.73
C VAL A 455 15.85 1.83 19.50
N LYS A 456 14.60 2.27 19.45
CA LYS A 456 14.20 3.68 19.37
C LYS A 456 13.11 3.99 20.36
N PHE A 457 13.23 5.10 21.10
CA PHE A 457 12.16 5.60 21.97
C PHE A 457 11.10 6.33 21.15
N ILE A 458 9.83 6.06 21.45
CA ILE A 458 8.69 6.67 20.74
C ILE A 458 8.61 8.17 21.03
N ALA A 459 9.01 8.60 22.23
CA ALA A 459 9.07 10.02 22.59
C ALA A 459 10.14 10.83 21.82
N GLY A 460 11.02 10.16 21.07
CA GLY A 460 12.09 10.77 20.28
C GLY A 460 13.47 10.32 20.71
N GLY A 461 14.50 10.84 20.05
CA GLY A 461 15.90 10.47 20.25
C GLY A 461 16.49 9.64 19.12
N GLU A 462 17.81 9.54 19.09
CA GLU A 462 18.53 8.74 18.10
C GLU A 462 18.39 7.24 18.39
N PRO A 463 18.26 6.39 17.36
CA PRO A 463 18.22 4.95 17.54
C PRO A 463 19.55 4.40 18.08
N ALA A 464 19.49 3.44 18.99
CA ALA A 464 20.64 2.75 19.55
C ALA A 464 20.78 1.33 18.98
N ASN A 465 21.98 0.97 18.53
CA ASN A 465 22.30 -0.38 18.08
C ASN A 465 22.72 -1.23 19.30
N LEU A 466 21.95 -2.27 19.63
CA LEU A 466 22.21 -3.14 20.78
C LEU A 466 23.19 -4.27 20.49
N THR A 467 23.42 -4.62 19.22
CA THR A 467 24.25 -5.78 18.83
C THR A 467 25.60 -5.43 18.24
N ALA A 468 25.89 -4.16 17.97
CA ALA A 468 27.12 -3.73 17.33
C ALA A 468 28.41 -4.26 18.00
N SER A 469 28.44 -4.33 19.34
CA SER A 469 29.61 -4.75 20.14
C SER A 469 29.50 -6.16 20.73
N THR A 470 28.44 -6.91 20.43
CA THR A 470 28.18 -8.21 21.10
C THR A 470 28.89 -9.38 20.44
N GLY A 471 29.44 -9.22 19.25
CA GLY A 471 29.98 -10.33 18.45
C GLY A 471 28.91 -11.27 17.85
N LEU A 472 27.63 -10.94 17.99
CA LEU A 472 26.55 -11.71 17.38
C LEU A 472 26.40 -11.37 15.89
N GLU A 473 26.00 -12.37 15.15
CA GLU A 473 25.48 -12.29 13.78
C GLU A 473 23.99 -12.58 13.87
N VAL A 474 23.19 -11.53 13.72
CA VAL A 474 21.71 -11.63 13.77
C VAL A 474 21.20 -12.13 12.42
N THR A 475 20.32 -13.12 12.43
CA THR A 475 19.70 -13.56 11.17
C THR A 475 18.70 -12.49 10.68
N PRO A 476 18.59 -12.27 9.37
CA PRO A 476 17.53 -11.44 8.78
C PRO A 476 16.09 -11.91 9.08
N GLY A 477 15.93 -13.12 9.64
CA GLY A 477 14.70 -13.57 10.30
C GLY A 477 13.47 -13.66 9.43
N THR A 478 13.58 -13.95 8.16
CA THR A 478 12.41 -14.14 7.30
C THR A 478 11.75 -15.49 7.55
N GLY A 479 10.58 -15.50 8.15
CA GLY A 479 9.64 -16.63 8.06
C GLY A 479 9.35 -17.45 9.33
N ILE A 480 10.21 -17.51 10.36
CA ILE A 480 9.94 -18.39 11.52
C ILE A 480 9.78 -17.64 12.85
N GLY A 481 10.03 -16.35 12.88
CA GLY A 481 9.79 -15.56 14.07
C GLY A 481 10.74 -14.39 14.17
N GLY A 482 10.20 -13.21 14.19
CA GLY A 482 10.89 -11.97 14.51
C GLY A 482 11.35 -11.96 15.97
N MET A 483 11.70 -10.79 16.46
CA MET A 483 12.02 -10.54 17.87
C MET A 483 10.80 -10.61 18.75
N ASP A 484 11.03 -10.85 20.03
CA ASP A 484 10.04 -10.66 21.09
C ASP A 484 10.68 -9.95 22.28
N ILE A 485 9.88 -9.21 23.05
CA ILE A 485 10.34 -8.52 24.26
C ILE A 485 9.74 -9.23 25.46
N SER A 486 10.56 -9.49 26.49
CA SER A 486 10.09 -10.07 27.73
C SER A 486 9.00 -9.22 28.37
N PRO A 487 7.98 -9.80 29.03
CA PRO A 487 6.88 -9.04 29.61
C PRO A 487 7.26 -8.00 30.66
N ASP A 488 8.46 -8.13 31.28
CA ASP A 488 9.04 -7.13 32.16
C ASP A 488 9.79 -6.00 31.42
N GLY A 489 9.96 -6.13 30.12
CA GLY A 489 10.62 -5.14 29.26
C GLY A 489 12.15 -5.10 29.38
N THR A 490 12.78 -6.12 29.96
CA THR A 490 14.22 -6.10 30.27
C THR A 490 15.07 -6.89 29.27
N GLY A 491 14.47 -7.72 28.42
CA GLY A 491 15.17 -8.57 27.47
C GLY A 491 14.50 -8.65 26.10
N ILE A 492 15.29 -8.79 25.05
CA ILE A 492 14.85 -9.04 23.68
C ILE A 492 15.34 -10.41 23.23
N ALA A 493 14.44 -11.33 22.92
CA ALA A 493 14.79 -12.58 22.26
C ALA A 493 14.94 -12.38 20.75
N VAL A 494 16.05 -12.87 20.21
CA VAL A 494 16.37 -12.78 18.78
C VAL A 494 17.11 -14.03 18.32
N MET A 495 16.96 -14.36 17.05
CA MET A 495 17.75 -15.43 16.41
C MET A 495 19.11 -14.88 15.99
N ALA A 496 20.17 -15.45 16.54
CA ALA A 496 21.54 -15.05 16.26
C ALA A 496 22.51 -16.24 16.43
N ARG A 497 23.74 -16.04 16.00
CA ARG A 497 24.88 -16.91 16.30
C ARG A 497 26.12 -16.06 16.56
N MET A 498 27.15 -16.64 17.15
CA MET A 498 28.45 -15.96 17.26
C MET A 498 29.05 -15.74 15.86
N ARG A 499 29.49 -14.54 15.58
CA ARG A 499 30.09 -14.15 14.28
C ARG A 499 31.27 -15.06 13.95
N GLY A 500 31.29 -15.59 12.74
CA GLY A 500 32.29 -16.57 12.29
C GLY A 500 32.01 -18.02 12.71
N SER A 501 30.94 -18.28 13.45
CA SER A 501 30.51 -19.65 13.75
C SER A 501 29.80 -20.28 12.56
N THR A 502 30.04 -21.59 12.35
CA THR A 502 29.30 -22.42 11.39
C THR A 502 28.09 -23.11 12.03
N SER A 503 27.85 -22.86 13.33
CA SER A 503 26.69 -23.41 14.05
C SER A 503 25.38 -22.86 13.46
N PRO A 504 24.28 -23.60 13.56
CA PRO A 504 22.96 -23.05 13.26
C PRO A 504 22.67 -21.80 14.07
N PHE A 505 21.74 -20.96 13.59
CA PHE A 505 21.21 -19.86 14.38
C PHE A 505 20.45 -20.39 15.59
N GLU A 506 20.60 -19.72 16.72
CA GLU A 506 20.05 -20.07 18.03
C GLU A 506 19.26 -18.89 18.58
N THR A 507 18.47 -19.09 19.62
CA THR A 507 17.78 -17.97 20.29
C THR A 507 18.65 -17.39 21.39
N TRP A 508 18.90 -16.09 21.27
CA TRP A 508 19.67 -15.27 22.24
C TRP A 508 18.78 -14.21 22.85
N GLU A 509 19.03 -13.91 24.11
CA GLU A 509 18.44 -12.77 24.81
C GLU A 509 19.46 -11.64 24.89
N ILE A 510 19.03 -10.44 24.51
CA ILE A 510 19.82 -9.21 24.56
C ILE A 510 19.17 -8.31 25.61
N PRO A 511 19.91 -7.81 26.60
CA PRO A 511 19.37 -6.83 27.55
C PRO A 511 18.87 -5.58 26.86
N ALA A 512 17.73 -5.05 27.30
CA ALA A 512 17.03 -3.90 26.69
C ALA A 512 16.43 -2.99 27.79
N PRO A 513 16.19 -1.71 27.50
CA PRO A 513 16.54 -0.99 26.27
C PRO A 513 18.01 -0.58 26.16
N LEU A 514 18.81 -0.88 27.16
CA LEU A 514 20.24 -0.55 27.21
C LEU A 514 21.08 -1.78 26.82
N ALA A 515 22.10 -1.56 26.02
CA ALA A 515 23.00 -2.62 25.61
C ALA A 515 23.68 -3.31 26.80
N GLY A 516 23.79 -4.64 26.71
CA GLY A 516 24.42 -5.49 27.73
C GLY A 516 24.98 -6.77 27.12
N ALA A 517 25.54 -7.64 27.95
CA ALA A 517 26.05 -8.92 27.50
C ALA A 517 24.91 -9.86 27.12
N PRO A 518 24.87 -10.37 25.86
CA PRO A 518 23.82 -11.28 25.43
C PRO A 518 23.94 -12.65 26.09
N ARG A 519 22.82 -13.30 26.31
CA ARG A 519 22.73 -14.64 26.91
C ARG A 519 22.05 -15.60 25.94
N LYS A 520 22.63 -16.78 25.73
CA LYS A 520 21.96 -17.82 24.96
C LYS A 520 20.81 -18.44 25.79
N LEU A 521 19.62 -18.43 25.23
CA LEU A 521 18.40 -19.01 25.83
C LEU A 521 18.18 -20.44 25.36
N LEU A 522 18.14 -20.67 24.05
CA LEU A 522 17.78 -21.94 23.45
C LEU A 522 18.75 -22.27 22.30
N ALA A 523 19.20 -23.53 22.26
CA ALA A 523 19.86 -24.15 21.11
C ALA A 523 18.85 -24.97 20.31
N ASP A 524 18.99 -25.04 18.98
CA ASP A 524 18.17 -25.84 18.06
C ASP A 524 16.68 -25.46 18.00
N PHE A 525 16.28 -24.29 18.52
CA PHE A 525 14.92 -23.80 18.51
C PHE A 525 14.86 -22.36 18.00
N VAL A 526 13.73 -22.00 17.40
CA VAL A 526 13.51 -20.69 16.76
C VAL A 526 12.13 -20.14 17.13
N GLY A 527 11.92 -18.83 16.90
CA GLY A 527 10.61 -18.20 17.03
C GLY A 527 10.08 -18.15 18.47
N LEU A 528 10.94 -17.89 19.44
CA LEU A 528 10.56 -17.78 20.84
C LEU A 528 9.55 -16.65 21.06
N ARG A 529 8.51 -16.92 21.87
CA ARG A 529 7.55 -15.94 22.38
C ARG A 529 7.26 -16.21 23.85
N TRP A 530 7.26 -15.15 24.67
CA TRP A 530 6.85 -15.24 26.06
C TRP A 530 5.32 -15.28 26.19
N SER A 531 4.83 -16.01 27.20
CA SER A 531 3.45 -15.86 27.62
C SER A 531 3.21 -14.47 28.23
N PRO A 532 1.98 -13.94 28.18
CA PRO A 532 1.69 -12.58 28.69
C PRO A 532 2.02 -12.37 30.18
N ASP A 533 2.02 -13.43 30.98
CA ASP A 533 2.39 -13.42 32.40
C ASP A 533 3.90 -13.62 32.64
N GLY A 534 4.67 -13.88 31.59
CA GLY A 534 6.11 -14.11 31.67
C GLY A 534 6.54 -15.42 32.28
N GLN A 535 5.63 -16.34 32.58
CA GLN A 535 5.96 -17.61 33.23
C GLN A 535 6.40 -18.70 32.25
N MET A 536 5.94 -18.62 31.01
CA MET A 536 6.19 -19.63 30.01
C MET A 536 6.74 -19.02 28.73
N ILE A 537 7.35 -19.86 27.91
CA ILE A 537 7.77 -19.57 26.54
C ILE A 537 7.23 -20.62 25.59
N THR A 538 6.89 -20.20 24.36
CA THR A 538 6.67 -21.11 23.22
C THR A 538 7.73 -20.90 22.17
N PHE A 539 8.08 -21.94 21.45
CA PHE A 539 9.11 -21.90 20.39
C PHE A 539 8.92 -23.08 19.42
N VAL A 540 9.51 -22.97 18.26
CA VAL A 540 9.41 -23.97 17.20
C VAL A 540 10.73 -24.75 17.10
N ARG A 541 10.65 -26.06 17.04
CA ARG A 541 11.75 -26.93 16.61
C ARG A 541 11.59 -27.19 15.13
N PRO A 542 12.47 -26.67 14.29
CA PRO A 542 12.41 -26.96 12.87
C PRO A 542 12.66 -28.45 12.63
N GLY A 543 11.68 -29.13 12.04
CA GLY A 543 11.77 -30.55 11.73
C GLY A 543 12.24 -30.83 10.30
N GLY A 544 12.47 -29.78 9.53
CA GLY A 544 12.71 -29.92 8.10
C GLY A 544 11.58 -30.70 7.45
N SER A 545 11.94 -31.72 6.73
CA SER A 545 10.97 -32.63 6.11
C SER A 545 10.11 -33.43 7.09
N ALA A 546 10.60 -33.69 8.31
CA ALA A 546 9.84 -34.47 9.31
C ALA A 546 8.64 -33.68 9.88
N GLY A 547 8.44 -32.41 9.45
CA GLY A 547 7.45 -31.48 9.99
C GLY A 547 7.96 -30.77 11.24
N ASP A 548 7.57 -29.51 11.39
CA ASP A 548 7.93 -28.71 12.54
C ASP A 548 7.15 -29.16 13.79
N ALA A 549 7.75 -28.93 14.94
CA ALA A 549 7.12 -29.18 16.23
C ALA A 549 7.04 -27.89 17.05
N LEU A 550 5.88 -27.63 17.65
CA LEU A 550 5.67 -26.55 18.60
C LEU A 550 5.91 -27.04 20.01
N TRP A 551 6.70 -26.29 20.74
CA TRP A 551 7.14 -26.61 22.11
C TRP A 551 6.76 -25.49 23.07
N VAL A 552 6.57 -25.86 24.32
CA VAL A 552 6.46 -24.92 25.44
C VAL A 552 7.45 -25.28 26.53
N ALA A 553 7.84 -24.30 27.32
CA ALA A 553 8.71 -24.47 28.49
C ALA A 553 8.43 -23.38 29.52
N ASN A 554 9.01 -23.52 30.71
CA ASN A 554 9.10 -22.39 31.64
C ASN A 554 9.92 -21.25 31.02
N ALA A 555 9.77 -20.03 31.49
CA ALA A 555 10.50 -18.85 30.97
C ALA A 555 12.04 -18.97 31.04
N ASP A 556 12.56 -19.77 31.99
CA ASP A 556 13.99 -20.10 32.12
C ASP A 556 14.48 -21.20 31.16
N GLY A 557 13.59 -21.74 30.33
CA GLY A 557 13.87 -22.83 29.39
C GLY A 557 13.85 -24.23 29.99
N THR A 558 13.43 -24.40 31.25
CA THR A 558 13.22 -25.73 31.88
C THR A 558 11.86 -26.31 31.54
N ASN A 559 11.60 -27.56 31.88
CA ASN A 559 10.33 -28.27 31.65
C ASN A 559 9.83 -28.22 30.20
N ARG A 560 10.73 -28.43 29.26
CA ARG A 560 10.42 -28.42 27.83
C ARG A 560 9.51 -29.58 27.48
N ARG A 561 8.40 -29.30 26.79
CA ARG A 561 7.50 -30.33 26.26
C ARG A 561 7.00 -29.98 24.85
N GLU A 562 6.91 -31.02 24.02
CA GLU A 562 6.27 -30.90 22.69
C GLU A 562 4.75 -30.89 22.88
N ILE A 563 4.06 -29.91 22.31
CA ILE A 563 2.59 -29.83 22.36
C ILE A 563 1.95 -30.28 21.06
N ILE A 564 2.64 -30.12 19.93
CA ILE A 564 2.20 -30.59 18.62
C ILE A 564 3.40 -30.83 17.73
N LYS A 565 3.32 -31.91 16.93
CA LYS A 565 4.20 -32.15 15.82
C LYS A 565 3.38 -32.23 14.55
N LEU A 566 3.71 -31.40 13.60
CA LEU A 566 3.05 -31.42 12.31
C LEU A 566 3.52 -32.60 11.47
N ARG A 567 2.66 -33.01 10.52
CA ARG A 567 2.99 -34.03 9.54
C ARG A 567 4.13 -33.61 8.61
N LEU A 568 4.69 -34.57 7.92
CA LEU A 568 5.75 -34.41 6.93
C LEU A 568 5.46 -33.22 5.98
N GLY A 569 6.43 -32.31 5.83
CA GLY A 569 6.33 -31.16 4.92
C GLY A 569 5.48 -29.98 5.42
N MET A 570 4.98 -30.03 6.67
CA MET A 570 4.26 -28.91 7.28
C MET A 570 5.16 -28.11 8.20
N HIS A 571 5.02 -26.78 8.16
CA HIS A 571 5.80 -25.83 8.94
C HIS A 571 4.91 -24.99 9.87
N ILE A 572 5.49 -24.58 11.00
CA ILE A 572 4.85 -23.68 11.96
C ILE A 572 5.51 -22.31 11.86
N HIS A 573 4.70 -21.28 11.69
CA HIS A 573 5.18 -19.91 11.61
C HIS A 573 4.48 -19.02 12.62
N TRP A 574 5.23 -18.08 13.17
CA TRP A 574 4.79 -16.99 14.05
C TRP A 574 3.88 -17.44 15.20
N PRO A 575 4.31 -18.39 16.02
CA PRO A 575 3.56 -18.71 17.23
C PRO A 575 3.44 -17.46 18.11
N THR A 576 2.27 -17.22 18.67
CA THR A 576 1.99 -16.03 19.48
C THR A 576 0.99 -16.39 20.58
N TRP A 577 1.29 -16.01 21.81
CA TRP A 577 0.40 -16.23 22.94
C TRP A 577 -0.76 -15.23 22.93
N SER A 578 -1.92 -15.69 23.34
CA SER A 578 -3.07 -14.86 23.68
C SER A 578 -3.24 -14.75 25.19
N ARG A 579 -4.00 -13.76 25.66
CA ARG A 579 -4.30 -13.58 27.10
C ARG A 579 -5.21 -14.66 27.66
N ASP A 580 -6.02 -15.30 26.84
CA ASP A 580 -6.85 -16.46 27.22
C ASP A 580 -6.07 -17.78 27.29
N GLY A 581 -4.73 -17.71 27.14
CA GLY A 581 -3.81 -18.83 27.30
C GLY A 581 -3.61 -19.71 26.08
N TYR A 582 -4.23 -19.40 24.93
CA TYR A 582 -4.00 -20.15 23.67
C TYR A 582 -2.74 -19.65 22.97
N ILE A 583 -2.13 -20.54 22.17
CA ILE A 583 -1.07 -20.21 21.24
C ILE A 583 -1.64 -20.22 19.84
N TYR A 584 -1.61 -19.05 19.18
CA TYR A 584 -1.99 -18.88 17.77
C TYR A 584 -0.76 -19.09 16.89
N PHE A 585 -0.93 -19.72 15.74
CA PHE A 585 0.14 -19.99 14.79
C PHE A 585 -0.42 -20.20 13.39
N ILE A 586 0.48 -20.24 12.41
CA ILE A 586 0.16 -20.61 11.04
C ILE A 586 0.76 -21.99 10.80
N ASP A 587 -0.07 -22.90 10.31
CA ASP A 587 0.34 -24.19 9.78
C ASP A 587 0.26 -24.14 8.25
N THR A 588 1.37 -24.29 7.57
CA THR A 588 1.43 -24.26 6.12
C THR A 588 2.22 -25.44 5.59
N SER A 589 1.76 -26.00 4.46
CA SER A 589 2.52 -27.00 3.72
C SER A 589 3.63 -26.30 2.97
N THR A 590 4.87 -26.53 3.38
CA THR A 590 6.07 -26.09 2.68
C THR A 590 6.29 -24.57 2.56
N GLN A 591 7.45 -24.20 2.57
CA GLN A 591 8.31 -23.15 2.04
C GLN A 591 7.69 -22.01 1.19
N LEU A 592 6.39 -22.05 0.89
CA LEU A 592 5.69 -21.12 -0.01
C LEU A 592 4.84 -20.11 0.76
N LEU A 593 5.39 -19.53 1.82
CA LEU A 593 4.78 -18.44 2.61
C LEU A 593 4.18 -17.28 1.78
N ASN A 594 4.50 -17.24 0.50
CA ASN A 594 4.13 -16.14 -0.36
C ASN A 594 2.98 -16.43 -1.33
N MET A 595 2.51 -17.68 -1.44
CA MET A 595 1.64 -18.07 -2.55
C MET A 595 0.53 -19.06 -2.23
N GLU A 596 0.50 -19.65 -1.04
CA GLU A 596 -0.54 -20.63 -0.70
C GLU A 596 -1.56 -20.13 0.29
N PRO A 597 -2.78 -20.66 0.25
CA PRO A 597 -3.76 -20.44 1.30
C PRO A 597 -3.11 -20.79 2.63
N SER A 598 -2.91 -19.82 3.49
CA SER A 598 -2.43 -20.02 4.84
C SER A 598 -3.51 -19.58 5.81
N GLY A 599 -3.99 -20.51 6.63
CA GLY A 599 -4.93 -20.25 7.69
C GLY A 599 -4.22 -19.91 9.01
N ILE A 600 -4.96 -19.35 9.95
CA ILE A 600 -4.51 -19.16 11.33
C ILE A 600 -5.21 -20.21 12.18
N SER A 601 -4.42 -20.98 12.93
CA SER A 601 -4.87 -21.98 13.88
C SER A 601 -4.47 -21.60 15.30
N ARG A 602 -5.10 -22.20 16.31
CA ARG A 602 -4.70 -22.08 17.71
C ARG A 602 -4.68 -23.44 18.41
N ILE A 603 -3.93 -23.51 19.49
CA ILE A 603 -3.84 -24.71 20.34
C ILE A 603 -3.72 -24.31 21.81
N ASN A 604 -4.27 -25.15 22.70
CA ASN A 604 -4.05 -25.01 24.13
C ASN A 604 -2.62 -25.43 24.48
N PRO A 605 -1.86 -24.67 25.29
CA PRO A 605 -0.51 -25.05 25.71
C PRO A 605 -0.45 -26.41 26.43
N ASP A 606 -1.53 -26.88 27.06
CA ASP A 606 -1.58 -28.20 27.66
C ASP A 606 -1.74 -29.36 26.65
N GLY A 607 -1.82 -29.05 25.37
CA GLY A 607 -2.04 -29.97 24.27
C GLY A 607 -3.52 -30.08 23.92
N GLY A 608 -3.83 -30.92 22.95
CA GLY A 608 -5.18 -31.08 22.45
C GLY A 608 -5.30 -30.97 20.95
N GLY A 609 -6.52 -30.77 20.44
CA GLY A 609 -6.76 -30.58 19.01
C GLY A 609 -6.36 -29.19 18.53
N ILE A 610 -5.88 -29.10 17.28
CA ILE A 610 -5.67 -27.85 16.59
C ILE A 610 -7.05 -27.29 16.23
N GLU A 611 -7.33 -26.04 16.60
CA GLU A 611 -8.55 -25.34 16.28
C GLU A 611 -8.29 -24.31 15.16
N PRO A 612 -8.95 -24.42 13.98
CA PRO A 612 -8.84 -23.41 12.95
C PRO A 612 -9.57 -22.13 13.35
N VAL A 613 -8.89 -20.99 13.25
CA VAL A 613 -9.45 -19.66 13.58
C VAL A 613 -9.78 -18.88 12.30
N ILE A 614 -8.84 -18.80 11.38
CA ILE A 614 -9.04 -18.23 10.05
C ILE A 614 -8.78 -19.31 9.01
N ALA A 615 -9.81 -19.76 8.34
CA ALA A 615 -9.69 -20.58 7.13
C ALA A 615 -9.88 -19.68 5.91
N THR A 616 -8.89 -19.58 5.06
CA THR A 616 -8.93 -18.74 3.85
C THR A 616 -8.27 -19.44 2.69
N LEU A 617 -8.70 -19.10 1.49
CA LEU A 617 -8.07 -19.51 0.23
C LEU A 617 -6.87 -18.61 -0.12
N ARG A 618 -6.67 -17.54 0.64
CA ARG A 618 -5.65 -16.53 0.42
C ARG A 618 -4.81 -16.37 1.68
N ARG A 619 -3.77 -15.59 1.57
CA ARG A 619 -2.78 -15.41 2.62
C ARG A 619 -3.38 -14.73 3.85
N ALA A 620 -3.28 -15.38 5.02
CA ALA A 620 -3.55 -14.80 6.33
C ALA A 620 -2.38 -15.18 7.27
N ILE A 621 -1.59 -14.21 7.68
CA ILE A 621 -0.31 -14.40 8.37
C ILE A 621 -0.15 -13.41 9.53
N PHE A 622 0.87 -13.62 10.38
CA PHE A 622 1.21 -12.77 11.53
C PHE A 622 0.04 -12.60 12.50
N PRO A 623 -0.47 -13.67 13.11
CA PRO A 623 -1.54 -13.56 14.09
C PRO A 623 -1.10 -12.74 15.30
N LEU A 624 -1.93 -11.78 15.68
CA LEU A 624 -1.75 -10.96 16.88
C LEU A 624 -3.06 -10.98 17.68
N PRO A 625 -3.21 -11.87 18.66
CA PRO A 625 -4.35 -11.88 19.54
C PRO A 625 -4.43 -10.60 20.36
N MET A 626 -5.61 -9.98 20.39
CA MET A 626 -5.86 -8.72 21.08
C MET A 626 -6.30 -8.96 22.54
N PRO A 627 -6.06 -7.97 23.43
CA PRO A 627 -6.49 -8.06 24.82
C PRO A 627 -8.00 -8.24 25.02
N ASP A 628 -8.81 -7.78 24.07
CA ASP A 628 -10.29 -7.89 24.05
C ASP A 628 -10.80 -9.23 23.49
N GLY A 629 -9.88 -10.14 23.11
CA GLY A 629 -10.20 -11.42 22.49
C GLY A 629 -10.36 -11.35 20.97
N GLY A 630 -10.21 -10.19 20.35
CA GLY A 630 -10.14 -10.03 18.90
C GLY A 630 -8.80 -10.53 18.33
N LEU A 631 -8.68 -10.57 17.01
CA LEU A 631 -7.46 -10.99 16.32
C LEU A 631 -7.09 -10.00 15.24
N ILE A 632 -5.89 -9.41 15.31
CA ILE A 632 -5.27 -8.69 14.19
C ILE A 632 -4.38 -9.68 13.43
N TYR A 633 -4.37 -9.58 12.12
CA TYR A 633 -3.51 -10.37 11.25
C TYR A 633 -3.25 -9.65 9.94
N ALA A 634 -2.19 -10.01 9.24
CA ALA A 634 -1.93 -9.48 7.91
C ALA A 634 -2.56 -10.39 6.83
N ALA A 635 -3.24 -9.80 5.86
CA ALA A 635 -3.88 -10.55 4.78
C ALA A 635 -3.94 -9.74 3.47
N ASN A 636 -4.01 -10.45 2.36
CA ASN A 636 -4.19 -9.86 1.03
C ASN A 636 -5.39 -10.50 0.28
N PRO A 637 -6.62 -10.27 0.70
CA PRO A 637 -7.81 -10.90 0.13
C PRO A 637 -8.01 -10.57 -1.35
N THR A 638 -7.42 -9.51 -1.86
CA THR A 638 -7.46 -9.11 -3.27
C THR A 638 -6.28 -9.63 -4.09
N GLY A 639 -5.27 -10.25 -3.44
CA GLY A 639 -4.05 -10.71 -4.10
C GLY A 639 -3.08 -9.60 -4.52
N ALA A 640 -3.39 -8.32 -4.20
CA ALA A 640 -2.52 -7.18 -4.49
C ALA A 640 -1.53 -6.95 -3.33
N GLU A 641 -1.91 -6.18 -2.34
CA GLU A 641 -1.05 -5.78 -1.22
C GLU A 641 -1.46 -6.46 0.09
N LEU A 642 -0.50 -6.64 0.99
CA LEU A 642 -0.73 -7.18 2.32
C LEU A 642 -1.15 -6.06 3.26
N GLY A 643 -2.39 -6.11 3.77
CA GLY A 643 -2.91 -5.14 4.73
C GLY A 643 -3.15 -5.78 6.10
N LEU A 644 -3.25 -4.97 7.16
CA LEU A 644 -3.70 -5.43 8.46
C LEU A 644 -5.22 -5.51 8.51
N TRP A 645 -5.72 -6.61 9.06
CA TRP A 645 -7.14 -6.91 9.23
C TRP A 645 -7.45 -7.22 10.68
N TRP A 646 -8.64 -6.88 11.12
CA TRP A 646 -9.15 -7.21 12.44
C TRP A 646 -10.38 -8.11 12.35
N ARG A 647 -10.38 -9.15 13.15
CA ARG A 647 -11.50 -10.06 13.36
C ARG A 647 -12.03 -9.88 14.77
N PRO A 648 -13.35 -9.68 14.96
CA PRO A 648 -13.95 -9.52 16.28
C PRO A 648 -13.91 -10.80 17.11
N PRO A 649 -13.96 -10.69 18.46
CA PRO A 649 -13.92 -11.83 19.39
C PRO A 649 -15.03 -12.86 19.16
N ASN A 650 -16.19 -12.39 18.70
CA ASN A 650 -17.37 -13.21 18.43
C ASN A 650 -17.26 -14.03 17.14
N GLY A 651 -16.13 -13.95 16.41
CA GLY A 651 -15.93 -14.66 15.16
C GLY A 651 -16.64 -14.04 13.95
N GLY A 652 -17.07 -12.79 14.05
CA GLY A 652 -17.71 -12.04 12.96
C GLY A 652 -16.82 -11.78 11.75
N LEU A 653 -17.32 -11.01 10.77
CA LEU A 653 -16.58 -10.66 9.57
C LEU A 653 -15.34 -9.82 9.88
N SER A 654 -14.23 -10.19 9.30
CA SER A 654 -12.99 -9.40 9.40
C SER A 654 -13.10 -8.10 8.60
N ARG A 655 -12.50 -7.02 9.12
CA ARG A 655 -12.44 -5.72 8.45
C ARG A 655 -11.01 -5.22 8.32
N PRO A 656 -10.67 -4.46 7.27
CA PRO A 656 -9.35 -3.89 7.13
C PRO A 656 -9.09 -2.82 8.21
N LEU A 657 -7.87 -2.79 8.71
CA LEU A 657 -7.35 -1.76 9.63
C LEU A 657 -6.45 -0.77 8.91
N THR A 658 -5.77 -1.21 7.85
CA THR A 658 -4.90 -0.38 7.03
C THR A 658 -5.41 -0.35 5.60
N SER A 659 -5.18 0.78 4.94
CA SER A 659 -5.42 0.99 3.52
C SER A 659 -4.33 1.91 3.00
N GLY A 660 -3.94 1.77 1.75
CA GLY A 660 -2.93 2.62 1.11
C GLY A 660 -1.86 1.80 0.40
N ILE A 661 -0.85 2.49 -0.11
CA ILE A 661 0.25 1.89 -0.89
C ILE A 661 1.27 1.28 0.06
N GLY A 662 1.62 0.02 -0.17
CA GLY A 662 2.63 -0.74 0.56
C GLY A 662 2.06 -1.91 1.37
N GLU A 663 2.92 -2.86 1.68
CA GLU A 663 2.56 -4.05 2.45
C GLU A 663 2.77 -3.84 3.95
N TYR A 664 1.71 -4.00 4.73
CA TYR A 664 1.77 -3.97 6.20
C TYR A 664 1.91 -5.38 6.76
N ALA A 665 2.96 -5.61 7.54
CA ALA A 665 3.30 -6.92 8.08
C ALA A 665 3.81 -6.86 9.52
N GLU A 666 3.90 -8.02 10.17
CA GLU A 666 4.54 -8.19 11.47
C GLU A 666 3.98 -7.29 12.58
N PRO A 667 2.64 -7.22 12.77
CA PRO A 667 2.05 -6.37 13.79
C PRO A 667 2.45 -6.80 15.20
N ARG A 668 2.70 -5.81 16.08
CA ARG A 668 2.93 -5.97 17.53
C ARG A 668 2.17 -4.88 18.27
N ILE A 669 1.76 -5.18 19.49
CA ILE A 669 0.95 -4.25 20.28
C ILE A 669 1.47 -4.14 21.71
N SER A 670 1.37 -2.94 22.29
CA SER A 670 1.70 -2.68 23.69
C SER A 670 0.77 -3.46 24.64
N ALA A 671 1.22 -3.68 25.89
CA ALA A 671 0.44 -4.45 26.86
C ALA A 671 -0.94 -3.85 27.18
N ASP A 672 -1.10 -2.53 27.04
CA ASP A 672 -2.38 -1.84 27.21
C ASP A 672 -3.30 -1.89 25.97
N GLY A 673 -2.82 -2.44 24.85
CA GLY A 673 -3.57 -2.58 23.62
C GLY A 673 -3.76 -1.28 22.81
N ARG A 674 -3.04 -0.20 23.13
CA ARG A 674 -3.27 1.12 22.52
C ARG A 674 -2.32 1.44 21.38
N THR A 675 -1.09 0.96 21.46
CA THR A 675 -0.05 1.26 20.49
C THR A 675 0.29 0.02 19.69
N LEU A 676 -0.04 0.02 18.42
CA LEU A 676 0.32 -1.03 17.46
C LEU A 676 1.52 -0.56 16.65
N VAL A 677 2.52 -1.40 16.50
CA VAL A 677 3.63 -1.19 15.56
C VAL A 677 3.65 -2.30 14.53
N CYS A 678 4.08 -1.99 13.31
CA CYS A 678 4.23 -2.96 12.24
C CYS A 678 5.31 -2.51 11.25
N THR A 679 5.71 -3.42 10.37
CA THR A 679 6.57 -3.09 9.23
C THR A 679 5.70 -2.64 8.07
N LEU A 680 6.08 -1.53 7.44
CA LEU A 680 5.55 -1.07 6.16
C LEU A 680 6.61 -1.32 5.08
N TYR A 681 6.36 -2.26 4.18
CA TYR A 681 7.22 -2.56 3.05
C TYR A 681 6.81 -1.75 1.82
N GLU A 682 7.76 -1.07 1.21
CA GLU A 682 7.60 -0.50 -0.13
C GLU A 682 8.02 -1.56 -1.15
N VAL A 683 7.06 -2.10 -1.88
CA VAL A 683 7.26 -3.23 -2.79
C VAL A 683 7.10 -2.75 -4.24
N HIS A 684 8.07 -3.10 -5.06
CA HIS A 684 8.04 -2.87 -6.50
C HIS A 684 8.02 -4.21 -7.25
N GLU A 685 7.00 -4.42 -8.06
CA GLU A 685 6.86 -5.62 -8.90
C GLU A 685 6.95 -5.23 -10.38
N SER A 686 7.97 -5.70 -11.06
CA SER A 686 8.28 -5.31 -12.44
C SER A 686 8.64 -6.50 -13.31
N LEU A 687 8.38 -6.39 -14.61
CA LEU A 687 8.93 -7.27 -15.62
C LEU A 687 10.23 -6.68 -16.15
N ILE A 688 11.29 -7.48 -16.16
CA ILE A 688 12.57 -7.10 -16.71
C ILE A 688 13.06 -8.10 -17.76
N ARG A 689 13.74 -7.60 -18.78
CA ARG A 689 14.43 -8.38 -19.80
C ARG A 689 15.90 -8.48 -19.44
N VAL A 690 16.43 -9.69 -19.39
CA VAL A 690 17.84 -9.99 -19.14
C VAL A 690 18.47 -10.59 -20.39
N ALA A 691 19.49 -9.94 -20.93
CA ALA A 691 20.19 -10.41 -22.13
C ALA A 691 21.02 -11.67 -21.85
N VAL A 692 20.98 -12.63 -22.77
CA VAL A 692 21.73 -13.90 -22.69
C VAL A 692 22.86 -13.93 -23.73
N ALA A 693 22.63 -13.41 -24.94
CA ALA A 693 23.53 -13.52 -26.07
C ALA A 693 24.43 -12.26 -26.23
N GLN A 694 23.84 -11.09 -26.36
CA GLN A 694 24.57 -9.83 -26.44
C GLN A 694 24.58 -9.16 -25.08
N ASP A 695 25.74 -8.75 -24.59
CA ASP A 695 25.93 -8.18 -23.24
C ASP A 695 25.27 -9.07 -22.15
N PRO A 696 25.73 -10.33 -21.94
CA PRO A 696 25.09 -11.26 -21.01
C PRO A 696 24.94 -10.66 -19.61
N GLY A 697 23.72 -10.76 -19.06
CA GLY A 697 23.40 -10.21 -17.75
C GLY A 697 22.94 -8.75 -17.76
N LYS A 698 23.03 -8.02 -18.87
CA LYS A 698 22.44 -6.69 -18.99
C LYS A 698 20.93 -6.77 -18.87
N SER A 699 20.35 -5.98 -17.95
CA SER A 699 18.91 -5.96 -17.70
C SER A 699 18.28 -4.64 -18.11
N THR A 700 17.04 -4.71 -18.61
CA THR A 700 16.23 -3.53 -18.95
C THR A 700 14.81 -3.75 -18.45
N PHE A 701 14.17 -2.71 -17.92
CA PHE A 701 12.78 -2.76 -17.50
C PHE A 701 11.84 -2.85 -18.71
N ILE A 702 10.84 -3.71 -18.65
CA ILE A 702 9.69 -3.76 -19.56
C ILE A 702 8.55 -2.95 -18.94
N THR A 703 8.35 -3.07 -17.60
CA THR A 703 7.35 -2.30 -16.87
C THR A 703 8.01 -1.53 -15.71
N ASP A 704 7.35 -0.48 -15.24
CA ASP A 704 7.94 0.52 -14.32
C ASP A 704 8.02 0.10 -12.84
N GLY A 705 7.51 -1.08 -12.51
CA GLY A 705 7.55 -1.60 -11.13
C GLY A 705 6.39 -1.18 -10.22
N TYR A 706 5.53 -0.27 -10.66
CA TYR A 706 4.38 0.22 -9.87
C TYR A 706 3.06 -0.45 -10.22
N THR A 707 3.05 -1.26 -11.26
CA THR A 707 1.84 -1.92 -11.78
C THR A 707 1.64 -3.33 -11.25
N GLY A 708 2.54 -3.82 -10.39
CA GLY A 708 2.45 -5.14 -9.80
C GLY A 708 2.53 -6.29 -10.82
N ASP A 709 3.45 -6.18 -11.77
CA ASP A 709 3.56 -7.08 -12.91
C ASP A 709 4.54 -8.22 -12.65
N LEU A 710 4.08 -9.46 -12.77
CA LEU A 710 4.84 -10.69 -12.50
C LEU A 710 4.45 -11.83 -13.46
N ASP A 711 5.04 -13.01 -13.25
CA ASP A 711 4.71 -14.28 -13.92
C ASP A 711 4.63 -14.19 -15.46
N PRO A 712 5.71 -13.78 -16.14
CA PRO A 712 5.69 -13.66 -17.60
C PRO A 712 5.59 -15.02 -18.30
N ALA A 713 4.76 -15.12 -19.34
CA ALA A 713 4.67 -16.27 -20.25
C ALA A 713 4.71 -15.77 -21.69
N LEU A 714 5.56 -16.38 -22.53
CA LEU A 714 5.71 -16.02 -23.94
C LEU A 714 5.04 -17.06 -24.82
N GLY A 715 4.37 -16.57 -25.89
CA GLY A 715 3.71 -17.39 -26.89
C GLY A 715 4.55 -17.58 -28.16
N PRO A 716 3.98 -18.29 -29.15
CA PRO A 716 4.64 -18.50 -30.44
C PRO A 716 4.73 -17.23 -31.28
N GLY A 717 4.00 -16.14 -30.95
CA GLY A 717 4.12 -14.83 -31.59
C GLY A 717 5.38 -14.07 -31.18
N ALA A 718 5.90 -13.19 -32.03
CA ALA A 718 7.23 -12.61 -31.83
C ALA A 718 7.32 -11.65 -30.62
N ASP A 719 6.29 -10.81 -30.36
CA ASP A 719 6.36 -9.71 -29.40
C ASP A 719 5.25 -9.69 -28.36
N GLN A 720 4.29 -10.60 -28.46
CA GLN A 720 3.17 -10.67 -27.51
C GLN A 720 3.48 -11.63 -26.37
N PHE A 721 3.17 -11.20 -25.16
CA PHE A 721 3.30 -12.03 -23.98
C PHE A 721 2.14 -11.82 -23.00
N VAL A 722 1.97 -12.75 -22.10
CA VAL A 722 0.96 -12.72 -21.05
C VAL A 722 1.67 -12.69 -19.70
N PHE A 723 1.11 -11.95 -18.77
CA PHE A 723 1.67 -11.78 -17.43
C PHE A 723 0.54 -11.58 -16.40
N SER A 724 0.83 -11.77 -15.14
CA SER A 724 -0.07 -11.40 -14.05
C SER A 724 0.20 -9.97 -13.59
N SER A 725 -0.87 -9.19 -13.31
CA SER A 725 -0.75 -7.79 -12.88
C SER A 725 -1.81 -7.42 -11.86
N SER A 726 -1.44 -6.62 -10.87
CA SER A 726 -2.33 -6.07 -9.84
C SER A 726 -2.79 -4.63 -10.10
N ARG A 727 -2.55 -4.06 -11.28
CA ARG A 727 -2.84 -2.66 -11.63
C ARG A 727 -4.32 -2.26 -11.55
N THR A 728 -5.24 -3.21 -11.49
CA THR A 728 -6.69 -2.99 -11.30
C THR A 728 -7.17 -3.34 -9.90
N GLY A 729 -6.27 -3.46 -8.92
CA GLY A 729 -6.57 -3.79 -7.53
C GLY A 729 -6.51 -5.29 -7.23
N ASN A 730 -7.09 -6.15 -8.07
CA ASN A 730 -6.91 -7.61 -8.01
C ASN A 730 -5.86 -8.05 -9.02
N ARG A 731 -5.16 -9.15 -8.72
CA ARG A 731 -4.22 -9.74 -9.67
C ARG A 731 -4.96 -10.50 -10.76
N HIS A 732 -4.79 -10.06 -11.99
CA HIS A 732 -5.42 -10.61 -13.18
C HIS A 732 -4.40 -10.91 -14.26
N LEU A 733 -4.80 -11.70 -15.29
CA LEU A 733 -3.99 -11.87 -16.48
C LEU A 733 -4.11 -10.67 -17.40
N TRP A 734 -2.98 -10.25 -17.92
CA TRP A 734 -2.82 -9.18 -18.89
C TRP A 734 -2.02 -9.68 -20.07
N THR A 735 -2.27 -9.14 -21.24
CA THR A 735 -1.40 -9.30 -22.42
C THR A 735 -0.81 -7.97 -22.82
N GLY A 736 0.38 -7.98 -23.40
CA GLY A 736 1.09 -6.78 -23.83
C GLY A 736 2.20 -7.11 -24.81
N ARG A 737 3.01 -6.11 -25.12
CA ARG A 737 4.20 -6.23 -25.96
C ARG A 737 5.47 -6.17 -25.12
N LEU A 738 6.56 -6.77 -25.59
CA LEU A 738 7.85 -6.76 -24.90
C LEU A 738 8.50 -5.37 -24.82
N ASP A 739 7.97 -4.37 -25.52
CA ASP A 739 8.35 -2.96 -25.37
C ASP A 739 7.53 -2.22 -24.28
N GLY A 740 6.71 -2.94 -23.52
CA GLY A 740 5.88 -2.40 -22.45
C GLY A 740 4.58 -1.73 -22.91
N LYS A 741 4.30 -1.73 -24.22
CA LYS A 741 3.10 -1.11 -24.79
C LYS A 741 1.93 -2.06 -24.94
N ASP A 742 0.75 -1.49 -25.20
CA ASP A 742 -0.48 -2.20 -25.54
C ASP A 742 -0.92 -3.20 -24.48
N ALA A 743 -0.61 -2.94 -23.19
CA ALA A 743 -1.06 -3.78 -22.08
C ALA A 743 -2.57 -3.69 -21.92
N ARG A 744 -3.26 -4.86 -22.02
CA ARG A 744 -4.72 -4.94 -21.83
C ARG A 744 -5.09 -6.15 -20.96
N PRO A 745 -6.15 -6.05 -20.15
CA PRO A 745 -6.59 -7.17 -19.32
C PRO A 745 -7.16 -8.30 -20.18
N LEU A 746 -6.87 -9.55 -19.80
CA LEU A 746 -7.49 -10.75 -20.33
C LEU A 746 -8.55 -11.31 -19.40
N THR A 747 -8.37 -11.10 -18.08
CA THR A 747 -9.32 -11.52 -17.04
C THR A 747 -9.67 -10.36 -16.14
N SER A 748 -10.79 -10.49 -15.42
CA SER A 748 -11.28 -9.48 -14.49
C SER A 748 -12.14 -10.10 -13.38
N GLY A 749 -12.60 -9.29 -12.42
CA GLY A 749 -13.48 -9.69 -11.33
C GLY A 749 -12.79 -9.80 -9.97
N ALA A 750 -13.38 -10.57 -9.04
CA ALA A 750 -12.85 -10.72 -7.68
C ALA A 750 -11.82 -11.84 -7.52
N ALA A 751 -11.60 -12.63 -8.57
CA ALA A 751 -10.67 -13.76 -8.54
C ALA A 751 -9.22 -13.33 -8.60
N LEU A 752 -8.33 -14.18 -8.07
CA LEU A 752 -6.90 -14.10 -8.26
C LEU A 752 -6.51 -15.00 -9.45
N ASP A 753 -5.96 -14.39 -10.51
CA ASP A 753 -5.49 -15.10 -11.69
C ASP A 753 -3.99 -14.92 -11.84
N GLU A 754 -3.23 -16.03 -11.86
CA GLU A 754 -1.77 -16.00 -11.85
C GLU A 754 -1.14 -17.15 -12.61
N ARG A 755 0.17 -17.09 -12.82
CA ARG A 755 0.99 -18.12 -13.46
C ARG A 755 0.45 -18.57 -14.82
N PRO A 756 0.31 -17.67 -15.79
CA PRO A 756 -0.10 -18.05 -17.13
C PRO A 756 0.94 -18.93 -17.82
N ALA A 757 0.44 -19.83 -18.66
CA ALA A 757 1.23 -20.63 -19.59
C ALA A 757 0.52 -20.67 -20.95
N ILE A 758 1.20 -20.29 -22.01
CA ILE A 758 0.62 -20.22 -23.35
C ILE A 758 0.84 -21.57 -24.06
N SER A 759 -0.19 -22.08 -24.75
CA SER A 759 -0.10 -23.32 -25.52
C SER A 759 0.90 -23.21 -26.67
N PRO A 760 1.50 -24.35 -27.13
CA PRO A 760 2.50 -24.32 -28.20
C PRO A 760 1.97 -23.73 -29.53
N ASP A 761 0.69 -23.84 -29.79
CA ASP A 761 -0.01 -23.27 -30.95
C ASP A 761 -0.46 -21.81 -30.74
N GLY A 762 -0.33 -21.31 -29.52
CA GLY A 762 -0.73 -19.94 -29.13
C GLY A 762 -2.24 -19.72 -29.03
N GLN A 763 -3.07 -20.78 -29.08
CA GLN A 763 -4.53 -20.65 -29.13
C GLN A 763 -5.17 -20.66 -27.74
N GLN A 764 -4.46 -21.09 -26.72
CA GLN A 764 -4.98 -21.18 -25.36
C GLN A 764 -3.95 -20.69 -24.32
N ILE A 765 -4.45 -20.15 -23.24
CA ILE A 765 -3.67 -19.76 -22.06
C ILE A 765 -4.19 -20.57 -20.88
N ALA A 766 -3.33 -21.39 -20.29
CA ALA A 766 -3.58 -22.06 -19.03
C ALA A 766 -3.16 -21.13 -17.88
N PHE A 767 -3.91 -21.12 -16.79
CA PHE A 767 -3.58 -20.30 -15.63
C PHE A 767 -4.21 -20.87 -14.35
N ILE A 768 -3.72 -20.42 -13.22
CA ILE A 768 -4.25 -20.75 -11.90
C ILE A 768 -5.23 -19.66 -11.48
N SER A 769 -6.44 -20.08 -11.05
CA SER A 769 -7.44 -19.14 -10.54
C SER A 769 -8.22 -19.73 -9.36
N ASP A 770 -8.66 -18.84 -8.45
CA ASP A 770 -9.50 -19.16 -7.29
C ASP A 770 -10.98 -18.74 -7.48
N ARG A 771 -11.41 -18.48 -8.71
CA ARG A 771 -12.73 -17.92 -9.06
C ARG A 771 -13.95 -18.74 -8.66
N ASP A 772 -13.77 -20.03 -8.37
CA ASP A 772 -14.82 -20.90 -7.85
C ASP A 772 -14.61 -21.28 -6.38
N GLY A 773 -13.76 -20.53 -5.67
CA GLY A 773 -13.46 -20.74 -4.27
C GLY A 773 -12.34 -21.75 -4.01
N ARG A 774 -11.61 -22.24 -5.03
CA ARG A 774 -10.44 -23.12 -4.92
C ARG A 774 -9.40 -22.77 -5.98
N ARG A 775 -8.11 -22.89 -5.64
CA ARG A 775 -7.05 -22.78 -6.63
C ARG A 775 -7.10 -23.98 -7.57
N ALA A 776 -7.47 -23.71 -8.81
CA ALA A 776 -7.64 -24.73 -9.84
C ALA A 776 -7.04 -24.26 -11.18
N LEU A 777 -6.92 -25.19 -12.12
CA LEU A 777 -6.42 -24.93 -13.46
C LEU A 777 -7.56 -24.49 -14.36
N TRP A 778 -7.35 -23.37 -15.02
CA TRP A 778 -8.30 -22.76 -15.94
C TRP A 778 -7.68 -22.47 -17.30
N LEU A 779 -8.51 -22.37 -18.32
CA LEU A 779 -8.13 -22.03 -19.69
C LEU A 779 -8.90 -20.80 -20.17
N ILE A 780 -8.23 -19.95 -20.96
CA ILE A 780 -8.82 -18.78 -21.64
C ILE A 780 -8.19 -18.63 -23.05
N SER A 781 -8.93 -18.03 -23.97
CA SER A 781 -8.39 -17.60 -25.27
C SER A 781 -7.44 -16.42 -25.12
N PRO A 782 -6.39 -16.27 -25.95
CA PRO A 782 -5.54 -15.06 -26.01
C PRO A 782 -6.33 -13.78 -26.36
N ASP A 783 -7.47 -13.91 -27.00
CA ASP A 783 -8.37 -12.81 -27.33
C ASP A 783 -9.26 -12.40 -26.13
N GLY A 784 -9.20 -13.14 -25.02
CA GLY A 784 -10.04 -12.98 -23.85
C GLY A 784 -11.31 -13.84 -23.91
N GLY A 785 -12.34 -13.46 -23.16
CA GLY A 785 -13.61 -14.16 -23.07
C GLY A 785 -13.80 -14.87 -21.73
N ALA A 786 -14.80 -15.77 -21.62
CA ALA A 786 -15.10 -16.48 -20.39
C ALA A 786 -14.09 -17.60 -20.13
N PRO A 787 -13.37 -17.59 -19.00
CA PRO A 787 -12.47 -18.68 -18.62
C PRO A 787 -13.23 -19.99 -18.36
N ARG A 788 -12.63 -21.10 -18.77
CA ARG A 788 -13.15 -22.46 -18.58
C ARG A 788 -12.27 -23.21 -17.57
N LYS A 789 -12.90 -23.78 -16.54
CA LYS A 789 -12.20 -24.67 -15.59
C LYS A 789 -11.80 -25.94 -16.30
N LEU A 790 -10.54 -26.38 -16.08
CA LEU A 790 -10.03 -27.60 -16.66
C LEU A 790 -10.07 -28.77 -15.68
N THR A 791 -9.64 -28.59 -14.42
CA THR A 791 -9.58 -29.67 -13.44
C THR A 791 -9.89 -29.18 -12.03
N GLU A 792 -10.35 -30.12 -11.17
CA GLU A 792 -10.56 -29.89 -9.73
C GLU A 792 -9.28 -30.16 -8.88
N ALA A 793 -8.18 -30.55 -9.52
CA ALA A 793 -6.94 -30.83 -8.81
C ALA A 793 -6.36 -29.58 -8.16
N THR A 794 -5.83 -29.72 -6.96
CA THR A 794 -5.10 -28.64 -6.26
C THR A 794 -3.74 -28.43 -6.93
N ILE A 795 -3.49 -27.22 -7.41
CA ILE A 795 -2.25 -26.85 -8.10
C ILE A 795 -1.29 -26.19 -7.10
N MET A 796 -0.08 -26.75 -6.96
CA MET A 796 0.95 -26.22 -6.05
C MET A 796 2.03 -25.41 -6.76
N GLY A 797 2.38 -25.75 -7.99
CA GLY A 797 3.50 -25.16 -8.72
C GLY A 797 3.17 -24.66 -10.13
N GLY A 798 4.20 -24.36 -10.90
CA GLY A 798 4.10 -23.87 -12.25
C GLY A 798 3.36 -24.79 -13.21
N LEU A 799 2.80 -24.20 -14.26
CA LEU A 799 2.09 -24.89 -15.34
C LEU A 799 3.01 -25.00 -16.56
N SER A 800 3.00 -26.14 -17.21
CA SER A 800 3.76 -26.36 -18.43
C SER A 800 2.97 -27.21 -19.43
N TRP A 801 2.84 -26.75 -20.65
CA TRP A 801 2.19 -27.47 -21.72
C TRP A 801 3.06 -28.60 -22.26
N THR A 802 2.47 -29.71 -22.63
CA THR A 802 3.13 -30.72 -23.47
C THR A 802 3.38 -30.17 -24.87
N ARG A 803 4.40 -30.66 -25.54
CA ARG A 803 4.80 -30.21 -26.89
C ARG A 803 3.68 -30.29 -27.93
N ASP A 804 2.82 -31.32 -27.83
CA ASP A 804 1.66 -31.54 -28.69
C ASP A 804 0.43 -30.69 -28.29
N GLY A 805 0.50 -29.93 -27.17
CA GLY A 805 -0.60 -29.12 -26.67
C GLY A 805 -1.78 -29.90 -26.11
N ARG A 806 -1.68 -31.20 -25.88
CA ARG A 806 -2.80 -32.05 -25.44
C ARG A 806 -2.93 -32.14 -23.94
N GLU A 807 -1.86 -31.94 -23.19
CA GLU A 807 -1.86 -32.02 -21.74
C GLU A 807 -1.14 -30.83 -21.12
N ILE A 808 -1.47 -30.52 -19.86
CA ILE A 808 -0.80 -29.53 -19.03
C ILE A 808 -0.21 -30.24 -17.81
N VAL A 809 1.11 -30.13 -17.63
CA VAL A 809 1.85 -30.69 -16.50
C VAL A 809 1.85 -29.67 -15.34
N PHE A 810 1.62 -30.14 -14.12
CA PHE A 810 1.61 -29.34 -12.90
C PHE A 810 2.06 -30.18 -11.70
N SER A 811 2.52 -29.54 -10.64
CA SER A 811 2.77 -30.18 -9.36
C SER A 811 1.53 -30.16 -8.46
N SER A 812 1.27 -31.28 -7.79
CA SER A 812 0.11 -31.44 -6.91
C SER A 812 0.44 -32.35 -5.72
N PRO A 813 -0.23 -32.19 -4.56
CA PRO A 813 -0.09 -33.11 -3.45
C PRO A 813 -0.69 -34.48 -3.79
N ALA A 814 -0.05 -35.55 -3.27
CA ALA A 814 -0.51 -36.95 -3.36
C ALA A 814 -0.49 -37.56 -1.95
N GLY A 815 -1.51 -37.28 -1.15
CA GLY A 815 -1.53 -37.62 0.27
C GLY A 815 -0.43 -36.88 1.05
N ASN A 816 0.51 -37.60 1.63
CA ASN A 816 1.67 -37.00 2.34
C ASN A 816 2.89 -36.78 1.42
N ARG A 817 2.75 -36.95 0.12
CA ARG A 817 3.80 -36.82 -0.89
C ARG A 817 3.42 -35.68 -1.86
N SER A 818 4.37 -35.25 -2.64
CA SER A 818 4.12 -34.39 -3.81
C SER A 818 4.59 -35.07 -5.08
N GLY A 819 4.00 -34.70 -6.21
CA GLY A 819 4.34 -35.28 -7.48
C GLY A 819 4.00 -34.43 -8.66
N LEU A 820 4.31 -34.93 -9.86
CA LEU A 820 3.90 -34.30 -11.12
C LEU A 820 2.68 -35.04 -11.68
N TRP A 821 1.77 -34.26 -12.21
CA TRP A 821 0.52 -34.69 -12.80
C TRP A 821 0.36 -34.03 -14.17
N ALA A 822 -0.40 -34.69 -15.05
CA ALA A 822 -0.82 -34.10 -16.32
C ALA A 822 -2.35 -34.06 -16.39
N ALA A 823 -2.90 -32.94 -16.85
CA ALA A 823 -4.32 -32.77 -17.14
C ALA A 823 -4.56 -32.74 -18.63
N SER A 824 -5.45 -33.58 -19.13
CA SER A 824 -5.90 -33.57 -20.53
C SER A 824 -6.71 -32.31 -20.85
N VAL A 825 -6.34 -31.61 -21.89
CA VAL A 825 -7.01 -30.36 -22.32
C VAL A 825 -8.42 -30.62 -22.84
N ALA A 826 -8.62 -31.81 -23.41
CA ALA A 826 -9.91 -32.21 -24.02
C ALA A 826 -11.01 -32.44 -22.99
N ASP A 827 -10.72 -33.14 -21.88
CA ASP A 827 -11.73 -33.58 -20.92
C ASP A 827 -11.41 -33.28 -19.44
N GLY A 828 -10.24 -32.66 -19.16
CA GLY A 828 -9.82 -32.29 -17.81
C GLY A 828 -9.40 -33.46 -16.91
N ARG A 829 -9.36 -34.70 -17.45
CA ARG A 829 -8.91 -35.86 -16.70
C ARG A 829 -7.45 -35.71 -16.33
N THR A 830 -7.12 -36.07 -15.09
CA THR A 830 -5.76 -35.97 -14.59
C THR A 830 -5.15 -37.39 -14.48
N ARG A 831 -3.87 -37.52 -14.85
CA ARG A 831 -3.05 -38.68 -14.59
C ARG A 831 -1.80 -38.32 -13.82
N GLN A 832 -1.37 -39.20 -12.94
CA GLN A 832 -0.12 -39.06 -12.24
C GLN A 832 1.03 -39.45 -13.17
N ILE A 833 2.09 -38.62 -13.21
CA ILE A 833 3.34 -38.94 -13.90
C ILE A 833 4.25 -39.67 -12.93
N PHE A 834 4.54 -39.08 -11.76
CA PHE A 834 5.25 -39.72 -10.68
C PHE A 834 4.98 -39.02 -9.32
N THR A 835 5.35 -39.72 -8.22
CA THR A 835 5.41 -39.10 -6.88
C THR A 835 6.79 -39.35 -6.28
N ALA A 836 7.33 -38.31 -5.65
CA ALA A 836 8.57 -38.40 -4.91
C ALA A 836 8.35 -39.02 -3.52
N GLU A 837 9.25 -39.89 -3.05
CA GLU A 837 9.13 -40.57 -1.75
C GLU A 837 9.74 -39.73 -0.61
N SER A 838 10.82 -39.03 -0.90
CA SER A 838 11.63 -38.33 0.10
C SER A 838 11.93 -36.86 -0.28
N GLU A 839 11.24 -36.31 -1.27
CA GLU A 839 11.47 -34.97 -1.80
C GLU A 839 10.13 -34.24 -2.04
N ALA A 840 10.13 -32.95 -1.84
CA ALA A 840 9.03 -32.11 -2.30
C ALA A 840 9.26 -31.73 -3.77
N VAL A 841 8.23 -31.87 -4.59
CA VAL A 841 8.24 -31.50 -6.01
C VAL A 841 7.65 -30.12 -6.18
N GLY A 842 8.46 -29.17 -6.66
CA GLY A 842 8.08 -27.79 -6.91
C GLY A 842 7.70 -27.51 -8.36
N ASP A 843 8.11 -26.35 -8.84
CA ASP A 843 7.82 -25.89 -10.20
C ASP A 843 8.46 -26.80 -11.27
N ASN A 844 7.83 -26.89 -12.42
CA ASN A 844 8.20 -27.77 -13.52
C ASN A 844 8.22 -27.04 -14.87
N ALA A 845 8.92 -27.61 -15.83
CA ALA A 845 8.94 -27.19 -17.23
C ALA A 845 9.10 -28.38 -18.19
N VAL A 846 8.21 -28.50 -19.14
CA VAL A 846 8.30 -29.48 -20.23
C VAL A 846 9.24 -28.95 -21.31
N SER A 847 10.14 -29.81 -21.81
CA SER A 847 11.04 -29.46 -22.91
C SER A 847 10.27 -29.22 -24.20
N PRO A 848 10.57 -28.14 -24.94
CA PRO A 848 9.99 -27.92 -26.27
C PRO A 848 10.52 -28.87 -27.35
N ALA A 849 11.64 -29.54 -27.09
CA ALA A 849 12.34 -30.38 -28.06
C ALA A 849 12.24 -31.89 -27.79
N SER A 850 11.93 -32.31 -26.58
CA SER A 850 11.91 -33.70 -26.14
C SER A 850 10.83 -33.99 -25.10
N ASP A 851 10.54 -35.23 -24.80
CA ASP A 851 9.57 -35.68 -23.81
C ASP A 851 10.17 -35.69 -22.38
N VAL A 852 10.89 -34.62 -22.05
CA VAL A 852 11.56 -34.45 -20.76
C VAL A 852 10.89 -33.35 -19.96
N ILE A 853 10.66 -33.57 -18.69
CA ILE A 853 10.15 -32.63 -17.71
C ILE A 853 11.28 -32.28 -16.72
N ALA A 854 11.71 -31.05 -16.72
CA ALA A 854 12.59 -30.55 -15.69
C ALA A 854 11.74 -30.08 -14.48
N TYR A 855 12.16 -30.35 -13.26
CA TYR A 855 11.48 -29.88 -12.06
C TYR A 855 12.47 -29.60 -10.95
N VAL A 856 12.04 -28.72 -10.03
CA VAL A 856 12.81 -28.44 -8.82
C VAL A 856 12.38 -29.40 -7.72
N ALA A 857 13.33 -30.13 -7.16
CA ALA A 857 13.13 -31.04 -6.04
C ALA A 857 13.82 -30.51 -4.79
N ALA A 858 13.20 -30.66 -3.61
CA ALA A 858 13.83 -30.40 -2.33
C ALA A 858 13.91 -31.65 -1.48
N THR A 859 15.11 -31.90 -0.97
CA THR A 859 15.30 -33.00 -0.03
C THR A 859 14.53 -32.71 1.25
N THR A 860 13.85 -33.72 1.71
CA THR A 860 13.02 -33.69 2.92
C THR A 860 13.77 -34.14 4.17
N THR A 861 15.05 -34.50 4.08
CA THR A 861 15.88 -34.96 5.20
C THR A 861 17.13 -34.10 5.38
N GLY A 862 17.39 -33.61 6.59
CA GLY A 862 18.55 -32.79 6.90
C GLY A 862 18.41 -31.33 6.53
N ARG A 863 19.51 -30.66 6.16
CA ARG A 863 19.46 -29.30 5.57
C ARG A 863 18.74 -29.39 4.23
N SER A 864 17.63 -28.70 4.07
CA SER A 864 16.87 -28.67 2.82
C SER A 864 17.80 -28.24 1.67
N GLN A 865 18.09 -29.17 0.77
CA GLN A 865 18.86 -28.93 -0.44
C GLN A 865 17.88 -28.97 -1.62
N THR A 866 17.86 -27.93 -2.41
CA THR A 866 17.13 -27.92 -3.67
C THR A 866 18.02 -28.39 -4.79
N ARG A 867 17.45 -29.18 -5.70
CA ARG A 867 18.14 -29.69 -6.89
C ARG A 867 17.24 -29.59 -8.12
N LEU A 868 17.84 -29.46 -9.27
CA LEU A 868 17.16 -29.64 -10.54
C LEU A 868 17.14 -31.14 -10.89
N ALA A 869 15.97 -31.67 -11.23
CA ALA A 869 15.78 -33.06 -11.60
C ALA A 869 14.97 -33.16 -12.89
N PHE A 870 15.06 -34.33 -13.54
CA PHE A 870 14.48 -34.58 -14.86
C PHE A 870 13.82 -35.96 -14.90
N VAL A 871 12.60 -35.99 -15.46
CA VAL A 871 11.87 -37.24 -15.72
C VAL A 871 11.24 -37.23 -17.11
N ASP A 872 10.92 -38.42 -17.62
CA ASP A 872 10.05 -38.56 -18.77
C ASP A 872 8.55 -38.57 -18.36
N PHE A 873 7.64 -38.66 -19.32
CA PHE A 873 6.21 -38.77 -19.05
C PHE A 873 5.75 -40.10 -18.43
N SER A 874 6.65 -41.06 -18.29
CA SER A 874 6.45 -42.32 -17.57
C SER A 874 6.99 -42.26 -16.13
N GLY A 875 7.60 -41.15 -15.74
CA GLY A 875 8.16 -40.93 -14.41
C GLY A 875 9.56 -41.47 -14.20
N HIS A 876 10.24 -41.93 -15.27
CA HIS A 876 11.61 -42.41 -15.18
C HIS A 876 12.60 -41.25 -15.23
N ALA A 877 13.64 -41.29 -14.41
CA ALA A 877 14.71 -40.30 -14.44
C ALA A 877 15.46 -40.35 -15.78
N VAL A 878 15.61 -39.23 -16.43
CA VAL A 878 16.20 -39.10 -17.80
C VAL A 878 17.67 -38.75 -17.74
N TYR A 879 18.05 -37.79 -16.90
CA TYR A 879 19.43 -37.39 -16.69
C TYR A 879 19.91 -37.77 -15.30
N GLY A 880 21.21 -38.04 -15.17
CA GLY A 880 21.81 -38.23 -13.84
C GLY A 880 21.58 -37.03 -12.92
N GLN A 881 21.85 -37.20 -11.64
CA GLN A 881 21.74 -36.07 -10.70
C GLN A 881 22.79 -35.03 -11.07
N LEU A 882 22.31 -33.87 -11.54
CA LEU A 882 23.14 -32.68 -11.67
C LEU A 882 23.46 -32.16 -10.27
N PRO A 883 24.72 -31.89 -9.92
CA PRO A 883 25.06 -31.23 -8.67
C PRO A 883 24.31 -29.89 -8.62
N PRO A 884 23.86 -29.42 -7.44
CA PRO A 884 23.25 -28.08 -7.36
C PRO A 884 24.27 -27.03 -7.81
N PRO A 885 23.82 -25.95 -8.45
CA PRO A 885 24.72 -24.82 -8.73
C PRO A 885 25.34 -24.32 -7.43
N PRO A 886 26.59 -23.84 -7.46
CA PRO A 886 27.21 -23.25 -6.31
C PRO A 886 26.32 -22.15 -5.71
N ASN A 887 26.00 -22.24 -4.42
CA ASN A 887 25.11 -21.32 -3.70
C ASN A 887 23.59 -21.48 -3.94
N LEU A 888 23.13 -22.60 -4.47
CA LEU A 888 21.70 -22.97 -4.36
C LEU A 888 21.31 -23.27 -2.91
N ASN A 889 22.15 -22.84 -1.96
CA ASN A 889 22.03 -23.17 -0.57
C ASN A 889 20.91 -22.43 0.13
N ALA A 890 20.07 -23.23 0.79
CA ALA A 890 19.40 -22.97 2.06
C ALA A 890 18.45 -21.78 2.16
N GLY A 891 17.93 -21.28 1.10
CA GLY A 891 16.89 -20.26 1.15
C GLY A 891 15.59 -20.77 0.57
N GLY A 892 15.06 -21.88 1.02
CA GLY A 892 13.72 -22.36 0.64
C GLY A 892 13.40 -22.31 -0.86
N PHE A 893 12.53 -23.16 -1.34
CA PHE A 893 11.90 -23.06 -2.65
C PHE A 893 11.25 -21.68 -2.80
N GLY A 894 11.98 -20.72 -3.28
CA GLY A 894 11.37 -19.52 -3.81
C GLY A 894 11.16 -19.76 -5.30
N ASN A 895 9.96 -19.95 -5.73
CA ASN A 895 9.45 -19.67 -7.08
C ASN A 895 10.43 -19.78 -8.26
N GLY A 896 11.36 -20.71 -8.22
CA GLY A 896 12.33 -20.92 -9.28
C GLY A 896 11.76 -21.82 -10.35
N VAL A 897 10.79 -21.33 -11.12
CA VAL A 897 10.31 -22.05 -12.31
C VAL A 897 11.49 -22.26 -13.24
N PRO A 898 11.88 -23.52 -13.55
CA PRO A 898 12.85 -23.74 -14.62
C PRO A 898 12.22 -23.34 -15.96
N ALA A 899 12.98 -22.75 -16.87
CA ALA A 899 12.48 -22.42 -18.19
C ALA A 899 13.45 -22.94 -19.27
N TRP A 900 12.94 -23.74 -20.19
CA TRP A 900 13.70 -24.22 -21.31
C TRP A 900 13.93 -23.14 -22.35
N SER A 901 15.15 -23.10 -22.92
CA SER A 901 15.40 -22.34 -24.14
C SER A 901 14.57 -22.90 -25.31
N PRO A 902 14.24 -22.10 -26.32
CA PRO A 902 13.40 -22.53 -27.44
C PRO A 902 13.94 -23.72 -28.22
N ASP A 903 15.26 -23.93 -28.21
CA ASP A 903 15.94 -25.08 -28.83
C ASP A 903 15.95 -26.32 -27.94
N GLY A 904 15.47 -26.23 -26.70
CA GLY A 904 15.42 -27.32 -25.72
C GLY A 904 16.77 -27.81 -25.22
N LYS A 905 17.87 -27.06 -25.44
CA LYS A 905 19.23 -27.46 -25.03
C LYS A 905 19.66 -26.86 -23.68
N ARG A 906 19.11 -25.74 -23.31
CA ARG A 906 19.49 -24.99 -22.11
C ARG A 906 18.28 -24.73 -21.23
N LEU A 907 18.53 -24.63 -19.93
CA LEU A 907 17.55 -24.21 -18.93
C LEU A 907 18.00 -22.91 -18.27
N ALA A 908 17.07 -22.00 -18.04
CA ALA A 908 17.26 -20.92 -17.11
C ALA A 908 16.65 -21.34 -15.77
N VAL A 909 17.40 -21.17 -14.68
CA VAL A 909 16.96 -21.46 -13.31
C VAL A 909 17.28 -20.30 -12.38
N VAL A 910 16.42 -20.12 -11.38
CA VAL A 910 16.59 -19.05 -10.37
C VAL A 910 17.14 -19.65 -9.08
N SER A 911 18.23 -19.10 -8.58
CA SER A 911 18.70 -19.32 -7.22
C SER A 911 18.20 -18.17 -6.35
N GLN A 912 17.33 -18.48 -5.39
CA GLN A 912 16.78 -17.52 -4.43
C GLN A 912 17.65 -17.49 -3.16
N GLY A 913 18.95 -17.21 -3.28
CA GLY A 913 19.80 -16.99 -2.12
C GLY A 913 19.20 -15.96 -1.16
N THR A 914 19.52 -16.04 0.13
CA THR A 914 18.92 -15.16 1.16
C THR A 914 19.25 -13.69 0.98
N GLU A 915 20.34 -13.36 0.32
CA GLU A 915 20.81 -11.98 0.15
C GLU A 915 20.97 -11.55 -1.32
N THR A 916 21.35 -12.49 -2.20
CA THR A 916 21.66 -12.18 -3.60
C THR A 916 21.08 -13.24 -4.54
N PRO A 917 19.78 -13.15 -4.91
CA PRO A 917 19.20 -14.03 -5.90
C PRO A 917 19.92 -13.90 -7.24
N SER A 918 20.03 -15.01 -7.95
CA SER A 918 20.75 -15.07 -9.23
C SER A 918 20.04 -15.94 -10.25
N ILE A 919 20.27 -15.64 -11.52
CA ILE A 919 19.82 -16.47 -12.64
C ILE A 919 21.01 -17.24 -13.17
N TRP A 920 20.82 -18.53 -13.38
CA TRP A 920 21.78 -19.44 -13.94
C TRP A 920 21.27 -20.03 -15.24
N ILE A 921 22.17 -20.20 -16.21
CA ILE A 921 21.91 -20.99 -17.41
C ILE A 921 22.56 -22.36 -17.21
N VAL A 922 21.76 -23.40 -17.39
CA VAL A 922 22.18 -24.81 -17.33
C VAL A 922 22.24 -25.35 -18.74
N ASP A 923 23.44 -25.70 -19.20
CA ASP A 923 23.68 -26.32 -20.48
C ASP A 923 23.92 -27.83 -20.26
N LEU A 924 22.95 -28.66 -20.67
CA LEU A 924 22.97 -30.08 -20.40
C LEU A 924 24.02 -30.87 -21.19
N GLU A 925 24.55 -30.29 -22.27
CA GLU A 925 25.59 -30.89 -23.12
C GLU A 925 27.00 -30.47 -22.70
N ALA A 926 27.17 -29.46 -21.82
CA ALA A 926 28.47 -28.94 -21.43
C ALA A 926 29.10 -29.74 -20.28
N ALA A 927 30.42 -29.89 -20.30
CA ALA A 927 31.18 -30.52 -19.20
C ALA A 927 31.03 -29.78 -17.85
N ASN A 928 30.86 -28.44 -17.89
CA ASN A 928 30.44 -27.61 -16.74
C ASN A 928 29.08 -27.02 -17.07
N PRO A 929 28.00 -27.61 -16.54
CA PRO A 929 26.65 -27.26 -16.98
C PRO A 929 26.18 -25.88 -16.50
N TYR A 930 26.81 -25.30 -15.49
CA TYR A 930 26.29 -24.10 -14.85
C TYR A 930 27.05 -22.83 -15.22
N ARG A 931 26.35 -21.84 -15.74
CA ARG A 931 26.85 -20.47 -15.97
C ARG A 931 25.94 -19.44 -15.28
N LYS A 932 26.49 -18.67 -14.32
CA LYS A 932 25.76 -17.54 -13.74
C LYS A 932 25.54 -16.46 -14.80
N LEU A 933 24.31 -16.04 -14.99
CA LEU A 933 23.93 -14.98 -15.94
C LEU A 933 23.95 -13.62 -15.30
N ILE A 934 23.27 -13.48 -14.16
CA ILE A 934 23.12 -12.22 -13.42
C ILE A 934 22.89 -12.52 -11.93
N GLU A 935 23.32 -11.59 -11.09
CA GLU A 935 23.06 -11.58 -9.65
C GLU A 935 22.42 -10.24 -9.27
N PHE A 936 21.41 -10.27 -8.41
CA PHE A 936 20.67 -9.08 -8.00
C PHE A 936 21.03 -8.69 -6.58
N ALA A 937 21.60 -7.49 -6.41
CA ALA A 937 21.81 -6.91 -5.09
C ALA A 937 20.46 -6.59 -4.42
N GLY A 938 20.43 -6.56 -3.09
CA GLY A 938 19.26 -6.17 -2.33
C GLY A 938 18.23 -7.26 -2.08
N GLY A 939 18.48 -8.51 -2.51
CA GLY A 939 17.62 -9.65 -2.20
C GLY A 939 16.21 -9.64 -2.80
N PRO A 940 15.98 -9.11 -4.05
CA PRO A 940 14.65 -9.18 -4.65
C PRO A 940 14.23 -10.63 -4.86
N ARG A 941 12.93 -10.90 -4.87
CA ARG A 941 12.42 -12.22 -5.25
C ARG A 941 12.15 -12.25 -6.75
N ILE A 942 12.54 -13.35 -7.40
CA ILE A 942 12.25 -13.56 -8.82
C ILE A 942 11.04 -14.46 -8.93
N ARG A 943 10.00 -13.98 -9.59
CA ARG A 943 8.73 -14.69 -9.82
C ARG A 943 8.47 -14.85 -11.31
N GLY A 944 8.43 -16.10 -11.74
CA GLY A 944 8.28 -16.42 -13.15
C GLY A 944 9.54 -16.11 -13.98
N ILE A 945 9.81 -16.94 -14.95
CA ILE A 945 10.91 -16.81 -15.89
C ILE A 945 10.47 -17.39 -17.24
N ALA A 946 10.75 -16.67 -18.32
CA ALA A 946 10.42 -17.14 -19.67
C ALA A 946 11.51 -16.71 -20.66
N TRP A 947 11.87 -17.59 -21.60
CA TRP A 947 12.79 -17.26 -22.67
C TRP A 947 12.09 -16.50 -23.78
N THR A 948 12.79 -15.53 -24.38
CA THR A 948 12.39 -14.99 -25.69
C THR A 948 12.49 -16.07 -26.75
N ARG A 949 11.65 -16.00 -27.77
CA ARG A 949 11.62 -16.98 -28.86
C ARG A 949 12.95 -17.07 -29.62
N SER A 950 13.66 -15.95 -29.73
CA SER A 950 15.01 -15.90 -30.34
C SER A 950 16.08 -16.55 -29.48
N GLY A 951 15.80 -16.82 -28.20
CA GLY A 951 16.78 -17.36 -27.25
C GLY A 951 17.89 -16.36 -26.88
N ASP A 952 17.72 -15.07 -27.20
CA ASP A 952 18.68 -14.01 -26.96
C ASP A 952 18.53 -13.35 -25.58
N ALA A 953 17.36 -13.51 -24.96
CA ALA A 953 17.05 -12.94 -23.65
C ALA A 953 16.06 -13.81 -22.85
N ILE A 954 15.94 -13.45 -21.57
CA ILE A 954 15.00 -14.00 -20.59
C ILE A 954 14.18 -12.86 -20.05
N ILE A 955 12.87 -13.09 -19.89
CA ILE A 955 11.96 -12.18 -19.19
C ILE A 955 11.69 -12.77 -17.80
N ILE A 956 11.79 -11.94 -16.77
CA ILE A 956 11.50 -12.33 -15.38
C ILE A 956 10.56 -11.34 -14.71
N GLY A 957 9.78 -11.83 -13.76
CA GLY A 957 9.09 -11.00 -12.79
C GLY A 957 10.00 -10.74 -11.60
N LYS A 958 10.28 -9.48 -11.30
CA LYS A 958 11.09 -9.04 -10.17
C LYS A 958 10.18 -8.42 -9.10
N HIS A 959 10.15 -9.04 -7.93
CA HIS A 959 9.51 -8.50 -6.73
C HIS A 959 10.60 -7.95 -5.82
N ASP A 960 10.69 -6.65 -5.71
CA ASP A 960 11.72 -5.93 -4.97
C ASP A 960 11.13 -5.18 -3.78
N VAL A 961 11.70 -5.38 -2.61
CA VAL A 961 11.43 -4.53 -1.45
C VAL A 961 12.41 -3.37 -1.50
N ALA A 962 11.95 -2.23 -1.98
CA ALA A 962 12.77 -1.04 -2.17
C ALA A 962 13.19 -0.43 -0.83
N ALA A 963 12.27 -0.35 0.12
CA ALA A 963 12.49 0.13 1.48
C ALA A 963 11.54 -0.57 2.45
N SER A 964 11.85 -0.53 3.73
CA SER A 964 10.89 -0.86 4.78
C SER A 964 11.11 0.02 6.00
N ASP A 965 10.01 0.47 6.58
CA ASP A 965 9.97 1.33 7.76
C ASP A 965 9.15 0.68 8.87
N ILE A 966 9.51 0.98 10.10
CA ILE A 966 8.65 0.70 11.25
C ILE A 966 7.63 1.82 11.35
N VAL A 967 6.37 1.46 11.34
CA VAL A 967 5.26 2.40 11.52
C VAL A 967 4.48 2.07 12.80
N MET A 968 3.95 3.11 13.41
CA MET A 968 3.11 3.02 14.59
C MET A 968 1.70 3.47 14.24
N LEU A 969 0.73 2.70 14.69
CA LEU A 969 -0.68 3.03 14.63
C LEU A 969 -1.16 3.29 16.06
N ASP A 970 -1.65 4.49 16.32
CA ASP A 970 -2.11 4.90 17.64
C ASP A 970 -3.64 4.91 17.71
N SER A 971 -4.20 4.25 18.73
CA SER A 971 -5.64 4.24 18.96
C SER A 971 -6.03 5.50 19.72
N THR A 972 -6.70 6.42 19.07
CA THR A 972 -7.45 7.46 19.79
C THR A 972 -8.74 6.86 20.35
N LYS A 973 -8.91 6.95 21.64
CA LYS A 973 -10.22 6.78 22.26
C LYS A 973 -11.12 7.98 21.97
#